data_2fe8e836568bc2b4ae8f4d2310ef6b18
#
_entry.id   2fe8e836568bc2b4ae8f4d2310ef6b18
#
_cell.length_a   1.000
_cell.length_b   1.000
_cell.length_c   1.000
_cell.angle_alpha   90.00
_cell.angle_beta   90.00
_cell.angle_gamma   90.00
#
_symmetry.space_group_name_H-M   'P 1'
#
loop_
_entity.id
_entity.type
_entity.pdbx_description
1 polymer ?
#
loop_
_entity_poly.entity_id
_entity_poly.type
_entity_poly.pdbx_seq_one_letter_code
_entity_poly.pdbx_strand_id
1 'polypeptide(L)'
;MTKDKKGGKRLTKKQLSEQLTSFFQSQPNETYSFKEIFRALKLKTHPAKMLAIDVMEEMAWDDFLAKVGDSAYTLNTKGQVQEGTFIRKANGKNTFQPDDGGTPVFVSERNSMAALNGDHVKVQYMARRQNHIKEAMVIEILQRKKDTFVGKLRVEKDIAFLVTQENLFIHDILIPKKKLRGGTTGDRALVKITQWPDANHKNLMGEVVDVLGAAGDNDVEMNTILAQYGLPYKYPKRVEDAAEKISAEITEQDFKEREDFRDVWTCTIDPKDAKDFDDALSIRRLEKEGLWEVGVHIADVSHYVKEGDIIDREAQQRATSVYLVDRTIPMLPERLCNFICSLRPNEEKLAFSCIFNLDDDANVKAYRIVHTVIKSNRRYAYEEAQQLLEDNGVVDGTGEPAPKPGKDGYKGEYAEEIITLDRLAKLLRARRFKGGSVKFDSEELHFDVDNTGKPLRCYFKRSKDANKLIEEFMLLANKTVAESIGKTVKGKKAKTLPYRVHDNPDPQKFENLREFSAKFGYKLKSSSTKGATARALNKLMDEVQGTREEKVIQTIALRSMMKAKYTTHNIGHFGLAFDYYTHFTSPIRRYPDTMVHRLITRYQNGGRSANKDHYEELCEHCSDMELVAQNAERDSIKYKMVEFMGEHIGECYDAHISGIQSFGIYAEIDENHCEGMIPMRDLDDDYYDFDEKNYCLVGRRRHHVYQLGDPIRIKVAKANLERKQLDFTLDDGRPVKTPQQPVKEQPKDKKKKERRRRK
;
A
#
# COMPACT_ATOMS: atom_id res chain seq x y z
N MET A 1 -5.67 -77.89 6.85
CA MET A 1 -6.17 -77.50 8.16
C MET A 1 -5.04 -76.81 8.87
N THR A 2 -5.03 -75.54 9.26
CA THR A 2 -6.07 -74.59 9.67
C THR A 2 -5.56 -73.17 9.49
N LYS A 3 -6.46 -72.35 9.08
CA LYS A 3 -6.37 -70.87 9.00
C LYS A 3 -5.96 -70.21 10.33
N ASP A 4 -5.14 -69.16 10.34
CA ASP A 4 -5.60 -67.79 10.60
C ASP A 4 -4.41 -66.83 10.59
N LYS A 5 -4.31 -66.06 9.54
CA LYS A 5 -3.49 -64.84 9.52
C LYS A 5 -4.42 -63.66 9.38
N LYS A 6 -4.87 -63.08 10.50
CA LYS A 6 -5.37 -61.71 10.57
C LYS A 6 -4.17 -60.77 10.50
N GLY A 7 -3.91 -60.23 9.32
CA GLY A 7 -2.89 -59.19 9.08
C GLY A 7 -3.33 -57.86 9.73
N GLY A 8 -2.79 -57.54 10.91
CA GLY A 8 -2.86 -56.20 11.46
C GLY A 8 -2.10 -55.26 10.52
N LYS A 9 -2.75 -54.17 10.07
CA LYS A 9 -2.09 -53.10 9.31
C LYS A 9 -0.82 -52.65 10.03
N ARG A 10 0.33 -52.80 9.40
CA ARG A 10 1.64 -52.35 9.92
C ARG A 10 1.59 -50.84 10.03
N LEU A 11 1.65 -50.28 11.25
CA LEU A 11 1.72 -48.86 11.49
C LEU A 11 2.96 -48.29 10.79
N THR A 12 2.78 -47.25 9.95
CA THR A 12 3.90 -46.56 9.33
C THR A 12 4.49 -45.55 10.30
N LYS A 13 5.78 -45.23 10.15
CA LYS A 13 6.46 -44.20 10.95
C LYS A 13 5.68 -42.88 11.00
N LYS A 14 5.09 -42.47 9.86
CA LYS A 14 4.27 -41.25 9.73
C LYS A 14 3.00 -41.30 10.59
N GLN A 15 2.27 -42.41 10.52
CA GLN A 15 1.04 -42.59 11.32
C GLN A 15 1.33 -42.61 12.82
N LEU A 16 2.45 -43.23 13.20
CA LEU A 16 2.85 -43.29 14.60
C LEU A 16 3.32 -41.92 15.13
N SER A 17 4.05 -41.14 14.34
CA SER A 17 4.41 -39.78 14.68
C SER A 17 3.17 -38.90 14.87
N GLU A 18 2.16 -39.01 14.00
CA GLU A 18 0.87 -38.30 14.14
C GLU A 18 0.12 -38.66 15.43
N GLN A 19 0.11 -39.93 15.77
CA GLN A 19 -0.53 -40.43 17.01
C GLN A 19 0.21 -39.94 18.25
N LEU A 20 1.54 -40.01 18.27
CA LEU A 20 2.37 -39.52 19.37
C LEU A 20 2.22 -37.98 19.54
N THR A 21 2.23 -37.26 18.46
CA THR A 21 2.00 -35.79 18.49
C THR A 21 0.67 -35.45 19.14
N SER A 22 -0.42 -36.09 18.67
CA SER A 22 -1.77 -35.88 19.24
C SER A 22 -1.87 -36.30 20.70
N PHE A 23 -1.20 -37.38 21.09
CA PHE A 23 -1.19 -37.88 22.45
C PHE A 23 -0.54 -36.86 23.41
N PHE A 24 0.68 -36.39 23.12
CA PHE A 24 1.37 -35.43 23.97
C PHE A 24 0.70 -34.07 23.98
N GLN A 25 0.11 -33.65 22.88
CA GLN A 25 -0.62 -32.36 22.79
C GLN A 25 -1.95 -32.37 23.56
N SER A 26 -2.56 -33.53 23.76
CA SER A 26 -3.81 -33.63 24.54
C SER A 26 -3.61 -33.42 26.03
N GLN A 27 -2.37 -33.60 26.54
CA GLN A 27 -2.01 -33.42 27.95
C GLN A 27 -0.60 -32.87 28.09
N PRO A 28 -0.41 -31.59 27.82
CA PRO A 28 0.93 -30.99 27.60
C PRO A 28 1.83 -30.91 28.83
N ASN A 29 1.28 -31.00 30.04
CA ASN A 29 2.01 -30.89 31.30
C ASN A 29 2.35 -32.22 31.97
N GLU A 30 1.94 -33.32 31.35
CA GLU A 30 2.10 -34.67 31.93
C GLU A 30 3.38 -35.34 31.38
N THR A 31 4.01 -36.15 32.26
CA THR A 31 5.17 -36.97 31.89
C THR A 31 4.75 -38.42 31.76
N TYR A 32 5.07 -39.05 30.65
CA TYR A 32 4.67 -40.42 30.35
C TYR A 32 5.86 -41.35 30.17
N SER A 33 5.81 -42.48 30.83
CA SER A 33 6.76 -43.56 30.61
C SER A 33 6.47 -44.32 29.33
N PHE A 34 7.45 -45.04 28.78
CA PHE A 34 7.25 -45.94 27.64
C PHE A 34 6.06 -46.89 27.81
N LYS A 35 5.87 -47.42 29.03
CA LYS A 35 4.77 -48.37 29.33
C LYS A 35 3.39 -47.72 29.18
N GLU A 36 3.25 -46.48 29.62
CA GLU A 36 2.01 -45.71 29.52
C GLU A 36 1.68 -45.35 28.08
N ILE A 37 2.70 -44.88 27.33
CA ILE A 37 2.56 -44.52 25.91
C ILE A 37 2.17 -45.78 25.10
N PHE A 38 2.83 -46.91 25.30
CA PHE A 38 2.49 -48.13 24.58
C PHE A 38 1.08 -48.64 24.90
N ARG A 39 0.61 -48.44 26.15
CA ARG A 39 -0.77 -48.77 26.55
C ARG A 39 -1.78 -47.85 25.91
N ALA A 40 -1.54 -46.55 25.94
CA ALA A 40 -2.41 -45.53 25.37
C ALA A 40 -2.58 -45.70 23.84
N LEU A 41 -1.47 -45.93 23.13
CA LEU A 41 -1.46 -46.12 21.69
C LEU A 41 -1.72 -47.58 21.27
N LYS A 42 -2.02 -48.47 22.22
CA LYS A 42 -2.31 -49.90 22.00
C LYS A 42 -1.23 -50.64 21.18
N LEU A 43 0.06 -50.32 21.41
CA LEU A 43 1.20 -50.94 20.72
C LEU A 43 1.52 -52.31 21.32
N LYS A 44 1.08 -53.40 20.67
CA LYS A 44 1.23 -54.76 21.19
C LYS A 44 2.48 -55.47 20.73
N THR A 45 3.02 -55.16 19.54
CA THR A 45 4.16 -55.88 18.97
C THR A 45 5.49 -55.24 19.29
N HIS A 46 6.55 -56.03 19.45
CA HIS A 46 7.91 -55.52 19.72
C HIS A 46 8.40 -54.54 18.65
N PRO A 47 8.24 -54.80 17.34
CA PRO A 47 8.65 -53.85 16.30
C PRO A 47 7.92 -52.51 16.37
N ALA A 48 6.59 -52.49 16.74
CA ALA A 48 5.85 -51.24 16.86
C ALA A 48 6.29 -50.42 18.09
N LYS A 49 6.70 -51.08 19.17
CA LYS A 49 7.25 -50.42 20.35
C LYS A 49 8.62 -49.82 20.08
N MET A 50 9.52 -50.58 19.39
CA MET A 50 10.82 -50.04 18.99
C MET A 50 10.68 -48.82 18.06
N LEU A 51 9.82 -48.92 17.06
CA LEU A 51 9.53 -47.78 16.16
C LEU A 51 8.98 -46.57 16.91
N ALA A 52 8.19 -46.79 17.99
CA ALA A 52 7.71 -45.65 18.80
C ALA A 52 8.82 -45.01 19.61
N ILE A 53 9.77 -45.80 20.13
CA ILE A 53 10.96 -45.29 20.82
C ILE A 53 11.79 -44.46 19.86
N ASP A 54 12.10 -44.99 18.67
CA ASP A 54 12.89 -44.28 17.64
C ASP A 54 12.21 -42.95 17.26
N VAL A 55 10.89 -42.93 17.07
CA VAL A 55 10.14 -41.69 16.75
C VAL A 55 10.15 -40.71 17.91
N MET A 56 10.03 -41.18 19.17
CA MET A 56 10.09 -40.28 20.34
C MET A 56 11.49 -39.74 20.56
N GLU A 57 12.55 -40.49 20.28
CA GLU A 57 13.93 -40.01 20.32
C GLU A 57 14.19 -38.94 19.23
N GLU A 58 13.67 -39.13 18.02
CA GLU A 58 13.69 -38.10 16.99
C GLU A 58 12.89 -36.86 17.41
N MET A 59 11.71 -37.02 18.00
CA MET A 59 10.92 -35.90 18.52
C MET A 59 11.62 -35.17 19.66
N ALA A 60 12.42 -35.86 20.47
CA ALA A 60 13.24 -35.23 21.51
C ALA A 60 14.47 -34.52 20.92
N TRP A 61 15.08 -35.10 19.87
CA TRP A 61 16.16 -34.42 19.13
C TRP A 61 15.67 -33.16 18.43
N ASP A 62 14.44 -33.16 17.98
CA ASP A 62 13.77 -32.01 17.35
C ASP A 62 13.16 -31.05 18.39
N ASP A 63 13.52 -31.18 19.68
CA ASP A 63 13.02 -30.36 20.80
C ASP A 63 11.48 -30.38 21.00
N PHE A 64 10.74 -31.28 20.39
CA PHE A 64 9.30 -31.44 20.62
C PHE A 64 8.97 -32.14 21.93
N LEU A 65 9.76 -33.13 22.29
CA LEU A 65 9.67 -33.79 23.58
C LEU A 65 10.90 -33.50 24.44
N ALA A 66 10.69 -33.29 25.72
CA ALA A 66 11.77 -33.29 26.70
C ALA A 66 11.89 -34.67 27.33
N LYS A 67 13.09 -35.25 27.31
CA LYS A 67 13.36 -36.55 27.95
C LYS A 67 13.46 -36.33 29.46
N VAL A 68 12.70 -37.10 30.22
CA VAL A 68 12.68 -37.06 31.68
C VAL A 68 13.20 -38.41 32.18
N GLY A 69 14.50 -38.44 32.59
CA GLY A 69 15.19 -39.69 32.89
C GLY A 69 15.39 -40.58 31.65
N ASP A 70 15.61 -41.91 31.87
CA ASP A 70 15.97 -42.81 30.77
C ASP A 70 14.79 -43.38 29.99
N SER A 71 13.56 -43.24 30.47
CA SER A 71 12.40 -43.97 29.91
C SER A 71 11.08 -43.18 29.91
N ALA A 72 11.12 -41.88 30.16
CA ALA A 72 9.90 -41.06 30.15
C ALA A 72 10.09 -39.79 29.31
N TYR A 73 9.00 -39.30 28.74
CA TYR A 73 8.96 -38.09 27.94
C TYR A 73 7.81 -37.19 28.37
N THR A 74 8.01 -35.91 28.26
CA THR A 74 6.97 -34.88 28.40
C THR A 74 7.01 -33.96 27.15
N LEU A 75 5.92 -33.30 26.88
CA LEU A 75 5.92 -32.27 25.85
C LEU A 75 6.90 -31.15 26.26
N ASN A 76 7.83 -30.79 25.39
CA ASN A 76 8.75 -29.69 25.68
C ASN A 76 8.03 -28.35 25.49
N THR A 77 7.52 -27.81 26.59
CA THR A 77 6.83 -26.51 26.61
C THR A 77 7.76 -25.33 26.89
N LYS A 78 9.01 -25.59 27.29
CA LYS A 78 10.02 -24.57 27.60
C LYS A 78 10.87 -24.29 26.37
N GLY A 79 10.81 -23.06 25.84
CA GLY A 79 11.65 -22.60 24.74
C GLY A 79 11.07 -22.75 23.33
N GLN A 80 9.88 -23.35 23.18
CA GLN A 80 9.24 -23.56 21.87
C GLN A 80 8.06 -22.62 21.59
N VAL A 81 7.75 -21.72 22.52
CA VAL A 81 6.66 -20.77 22.37
C VAL A 81 7.23 -19.42 22.00
N GLN A 82 6.70 -18.81 20.94
CA GLN A 82 7.14 -17.51 20.47
C GLN A 82 5.95 -16.64 20.06
N GLU A 83 6.07 -15.35 20.23
CA GLU A 83 5.06 -14.36 19.86
C GLU A 83 5.46 -13.68 18.56
N GLY A 84 4.45 -13.26 17.79
CA GLY A 84 4.68 -12.62 16.51
C GLY A 84 3.42 -12.51 15.66
N THR A 85 3.61 -12.13 14.40
CA THR A 85 2.53 -11.83 13.48
C THR A 85 2.18 -13.02 12.59
N PHE A 86 0.90 -13.36 12.51
CA PHE A 86 0.37 -14.38 11.60
C PHE A 86 0.12 -13.77 10.22
N ILE A 87 0.67 -14.40 9.18
CA ILE A 87 0.52 -13.99 7.79
C ILE A 87 -0.28 -15.06 7.04
N ARG A 88 -1.53 -14.73 6.70
CA ARG A 88 -2.41 -15.60 5.94
C ARG A 88 -2.14 -15.50 4.44
N LYS A 89 -2.07 -16.64 3.76
CA LYS A 89 -1.90 -16.72 2.31
C LYS A 89 -3.07 -17.43 1.65
N ALA A 90 -3.52 -16.93 0.51
CA ALA A 90 -4.66 -17.48 -0.24
C ALA A 90 -4.53 -18.98 -0.60
N ASN A 91 -3.31 -19.48 -0.72
CA ASN A 91 -3.03 -20.90 -1.02
C ASN A 91 -2.97 -21.78 0.24
N GLY A 92 -3.35 -21.26 1.43
CA GLY A 92 -3.31 -22.00 2.70
C GLY A 92 -1.92 -22.28 3.25
N LYS A 93 -0.84 -21.80 2.59
CA LYS A 93 0.53 -21.88 3.08
C LYS A 93 0.84 -20.65 3.94
N ASN A 94 0.15 -20.54 5.08
CA ASN A 94 0.30 -19.44 6.00
C ASN A 94 1.70 -19.43 6.64
N THR A 95 2.14 -18.27 7.12
CA THR A 95 3.42 -18.12 7.80
C THR A 95 3.25 -17.33 9.10
N PHE A 96 4.12 -17.58 10.04
CA PHE A 96 4.28 -16.86 11.28
C PHE A 96 5.59 -16.09 11.22
N GLN A 97 5.56 -14.79 11.44
CA GLN A 97 6.73 -13.92 11.53
C GLN A 97 7.01 -13.62 12.99
N PRO A 98 8.13 -14.10 13.56
CA PRO A 98 8.51 -13.80 14.94
C PRO A 98 8.83 -12.32 15.15
N ASP A 99 8.51 -11.77 16.32
CA ASP A 99 8.79 -10.37 16.68
C ASP A 99 10.29 -10.08 16.85
N ASP A 100 11.10 -11.10 17.12
CA ASP A 100 12.56 -10.98 17.23
C ASP A 100 13.28 -10.85 15.87
N GLY A 101 12.53 -10.80 14.76
CA GLY A 101 13.08 -10.73 13.40
C GLY A 101 13.58 -12.05 12.84
N GLY A 102 13.29 -13.17 13.51
CA GLY A 102 13.61 -14.51 13.02
C GLY A 102 13.01 -14.84 11.65
N THR A 103 13.49 -15.93 11.03
CA THR A 103 12.95 -16.38 9.73
C THR A 103 11.48 -16.80 9.86
N PRO A 104 10.61 -16.43 8.87
CA PRO A 104 9.22 -16.83 8.85
C PRO A 104 9.04 -18.34 8.90
N VAL A 105 8.08 -18.82 9.70
CA VAL A 105 7.81 -20.25 9.92
C VAL A 105 6.46 -20.61 9.34
N PHE A 106 6.39 -21.77 8.69
CA PHE A 106 5.15 -22.28 8.08
C PHE A 106 4.10 -22.64 9.13
N VAL A 107 2.84 -22.25 8.89
CA VAL A 107 1.66 -22.64 9.68
C VAL A 107 0.60 -23.20 8.74
N SER A 108 0.28 -24.47 8.89
CA SER A 108 -0.80 -25.09 8.10
C SER A 108 -2.17 -24.54 8.52
N GLU A 109 -3.15 -24.57 7.60
CA GLU A 109 -4.49 -24.04 7.87
C GLU A 109 -5.15 -24.66 9.12
N ARG A 110 -5.00 -25.97 9.30
CA ARG A 110 -5.53 -26.69 10.48
C ARG A 110 -4.89 -26.27 11.81
N ASN A 111 -3.66 -25.70 11.76
CA ASN A 111 -2.89 -25.26 12.91
C ASN A 111 -2.98 -23.74 13.12
N SER A 112 -3.84 -23.03 12.35
CA SER A 112 -3.96 -21.58 12.39
C SER A 112 -4.87 -21.04 13.49
N MET A 113 -5.67 -21.90 14.16
CA MET A 113 -6.64 -21.51 15.19
C MET A 113 -7.61 -20.39 14.71
N ALA A 114 -7.93 -20.37 13.41
CA ALA A 114 -8.69 -19.29 12.76
C ALA A 114 -8.05 -17.90 12.93
N ALA A 115 -6.73 -17.81 13.02
CA ALA A 115 -6.00 -16.56 12.96
C ALA A 115 -6.16 -15.89 11.60
N LEU A 116 -6.30 -14.58 11.58
CA LEU A 116 -6.43 -13.77 10.39
C LEU A 116 -5.10 -13.11 10.04
N ASN A 117 -5.00 -12.60 8.82
CA ASN A 117 -3.80 -11.91 8.37
C ASN A 117 -3.50 -10.68 9.22
N GLY A 118 -2.32 -10.65 9.82
CA GLY A 118 -1.85 -9.57 10.69
C GLY A 118 -2.25 -9.71 12.16
N ASP A 119 -2.93 -10.81 12.58
CA ASP A 119 -3.16 -11.07 13.99
C ASP A 119 -1.82 -11.29 14.73
N HIS A 120 -1.70 -10.73 15.92
CA HIS A 120 -0.60 -11.02 16.83
C HIS A 120 -0.92 -12.30 17.60
N VAL A 121 -0.09 -13.30 17.43
CA VAL A 121 -0.37 -14.65 17.91
C VAL A 121 0.82 -15.23 18.70
N LYS A 122 0.49 -16.15 19.56
CA LYS A 122 1.44 -17.01 20.23
C LYS A 122 1.44 -18.37 19.55
N VAL A 123 2.60 -18.82 19.13
CA VAL A 123 2.76 -20.10 18.45
C VAL A 123 3.63 -21.05 19.23
N GLN A 124 3.39 -22.34 19.04
CA GLN A 124 4.26 -23.41 19.47
C GLN A 124 4.89 -24.07 18.25
N TYR A 125 6.20 -24.20 18.25
CA TYR A 125 6.89 -24.91 17.18
C TYR A 125 6.61 -26.41 17.27
N MET A 126 6.39 -27.02 16.10
CA MET A 126 6.13 -28.45 15.96
C MET A 126 7.44 -29.17 15.57
N ALA A 127 7.52 -30.45 15.95
CA ALA A 127 8.62 -31.33 15.55
C ALA A 127 8.78 -31.36 14.01
N ARG A 128 10.03 -31.29 13.54
CA ARG A 128 10.32 -31.33 12.10
C ARG A 128 9.83 -32.63 11.48
N ARG A 129 9.06 -32.54 10.42
CA ARG A 129 8.70 -33.68 9.56
C ARG A 129 9.82 -33.92 8.54
N GLN A 130 9.77 -35.08 7.87
CA GLN A 130 10.77 -35.64 6.94
C GLN A 130 11.37 -34.68 5.89
N ASN A 131 10.83 -33.47 5.69
CA ASN A 131 11.31 -32.48 4.72
C ASN A 131 12.05 -31.27 5.35
N HIS A 132 12.49 -31.35 6.59
CA HIS A 132 13.23 -30.31 7.32
C HIS A 132 12.57 -28.90 7.40
N ILE A 133 11.28 -28.77 7.08
CA ILE A 133 10.54 -27.51 7.18
C ILE A 133 10.06 -27.35 8.62
N LYS A 134 10.47 -26.27 9.29
CA LYS A 134 9.89 -25.88 10.58
C LYS A 134 8.40 -25.55 10.38
N GLU A 135 7.53 -26.14 11.18
CA GLU A 135 6.10 -25.83 11.23
C GLU A 135 5.74 -25.33 12.62
N ALA A 136 4.82 -24.37 12.70
CA ALA A 136 4.31 -23.86 13.96
C ALA A 136 2.79 -24.03 14.03
N MET A 137 2.25 -24.09 15.25
CA MET A 137 0.84 -24.12 15.55
C MET A 137 0.48 -22.91 16.40
N VAL A 138 -0.55 -22.17 16.01
CA VAL A 138 -1.11 -21.09 16.82
C VAL A 138 -1.79 -21.71 18.03
N ILE A 139 -1.35 -21.31 19.23
CA ILE A 139 -1.92 -21.77 20.51
C ILE A 139 -2.77 -20.71 21.18
N GLU A 140 -2.56 -19.43 20.83
CA GLU A 140 -3.31 -18.32 21.36
C GLU A 140 -3.28 -17.15 20.38
N ILE A 141 -4.40 -16.42 20.27
CA ILE A 141 -4.47 -15.16 19.54
C ILE A 141 -4.45 -14.04 20.58
N LEU A 142 -3.30 -13.37 20.67
CA LEU A 142 -3.04 -12.34 21.68
C LEU A 142 -3.79 -11.04 21.35
N GLN A 143 -3.75 -10.65 20.07
CA GLN A 143 -4.44 -9.45 19.58
C GLN A 143 -4.93 -9.65 18.16
N ARG A 144 -6.20 -9.34 17.92
CA ARG A 144 -6.77 -9.28 16.58
C ARG A 144 -6.38 -7.97 15.91
N LYS A 145 -5.88 -8.04 14.68
CA LYS A 145 -5.62 -6.84 13.88
C LYS A 145 -6.93 -6.15 13.47
N LYS A 146 -7.99 -6.91 13.24
CA LYS A 146 -9.27 -6.42 12.72
C LYS A 146 -10.42 -7.22 13.31
N ASP A 147 -11.46 -6.52 13.75
CA ASP A 147 -12.70 -7.10 14.28
C ASP A 147 -13.93 -6.73 13.43
N THR A 148 -13.76 -5.91 12.41
CA THR A 148 -14.81 -5.44 11.51
C THR A 148 -14.56 -5.89 10.08
N PHE A 149 -15.60 -6.33 9.39
CA PHE A 149 -15.54 -6.90 8.04
C PHE A 149 -16.67 -6.36 7.19
N VAL A 150 -16.38 -6.14 5.90
CA VAL A 150 -17.37 -5.74 4.90
C VAL A 150 -17.71 -6.93 4.02
N GLY A 151 -18.98 -7.04 3.67
CA GLY A 151 -19.48 -8.06 2.77
C GLY A 151 -20.90 -7.78 2.30
N LYS A 152 -21.46 -8.74 1.59
CA LYS A 152 -22.83 -8.70 1.10
C LYS A 152 -23.76 -9.43 2.05
N LEU A 153 -24.86 -8.81 2.43
CA LEU A 153 -25.85 -9.43 3.28
C LEU A 153 -26.68 -10.47 2.51
N ARG A 154 -26.91 -11.62 3.12
CA ARG A 154 -27.89 -12.63 2.73
C ARG A 154 -28.83 -12.86 3.91
N VAL A 155 -30.03 -12.35 3.81
CA VAL A 155 -31.04 -12.41 4.89
C VAL A 155 -31.96 -13.59 4.67
N GLU A 156 -32.09 -14.46 5.67
CA GLU A 156 -33.01 -15.59 5.72
C GLU A 156 -34.10 -15.34 6.80
N LYS A 157 -35.04 -16.29 6.97
CA LYS A 157 -36.20 -16.06 7.85
C LYS A 157 -35.85 -15.55 9.25
N ASP A 158 -34.87 -16.14 9.91
CA ASP A 158 -34.56 -15.86 11.32
C ASP A 158 -33.14 -15.35 11.56
N ILE A 159 -32.27 -15.50 10.57
CA ILE A 159 -30.85 -15.12 10.63
C ILE A 159 -30.41 -14.46 9.34
N ALA A 160 -29.29 -13.77 9.38
CA ALA A 160 -28.60 -13.31 8.19
C ALA A 160 -27.13 -13.73 8.21
N PHE A 161 -26.53 -13.68 7.06
CA PHE A 161 -25.11 -13.97 6.85
C PHE A 161 -24.44 -12.79 6.15
N LEU A 162 -23.24 -12.46 6.59
CA LEU A 162 -22.35 -11.61 5.82
C LEU A 162 -21.45 -12.53 4.99
N VAL A 163 -21.61 -12.45 3.67
CA VAL A 163 -20.74 -13.13 2.70
C VAL A 163 -19.60 -12.17 2.39
N THR A 164 -18.39 -12.49 2.88
CA THR A 164 -17.20 -11.67 2.62
C THR A 164 -16.63 -11.98 1.23
N GLN A 165 -16.05 -10.99 0.57
CA GLN A 165 -15.45 -11.15 -0.77
C GLN A 165 -14.12 -11.92 -0.74
N GLU A 166 -13.41 -11.81 0.36
CA GLU A 166 -12.17 -12.53 0.58
C GLU A 166 -12.46 -13.87 1.25
N ASN A 167 -11.78 -14.92 0.82
CA ASN A 167 -11.81 -16.22 1.49
C ASN A 167 -11.09 -16.14 2.86
N LEU A 168 -11.43 -15.13 3.65
CA LEU A 168 -10.84 -14.88 4.98
C LEU A 168 -11.32 -15.89 6.01
N PHE A 169 -12.52 -16.40 5.82
CA PHE A 169 -13.16 -17.33 6.75
C PHE A 169 -13.60 -18.60 6.03
N ILE A 170 -13.58 -19.71 6.75
CA ILE A 170 -14.12 -21.00 6.27
C ILE A 170 -15.66 -20.94 6.17
N HIS A 171 -16.30 -20.05 6.95
CA HIS A 171 -17.76 -19.90 7.03
C HIS A 171 -18.15 -18.41 7.01
N ASP A 172 -19.34 -18.12 6.46
CA ASP A 172 -19.94 -16.80 6.51
C ASP A 172 -20.17 -16.33 7.96
N ILE A 173 -20.15 -14.99 8.20
CA ILE A 173 -20.41 -14.43 9.53
C ILE A 173 -21.92 -14.43 9.77
N LEU A 174 -22.35 -15.08 10.83
CA LEU A 174 -23.76 -15.19 11.22
C LEU A 174 -24.20 -13.92 11.98
N ILE A 175 -25.33 -13.35 11.57
CA ILE A 175 -25.88 -12.12 12.16
C ILE A 175 -27.29 -12.39 12.65
N PRO A 176 -27.57 -12.24 13.97
CA PRO A 176 -28.93 -12.30 14.48
C PRO A 176 -29.81 -11.21 13.86
N LYS A 177 -31.05 -11.51 13.50
CA LYS A 177 -31.95 -10.58 12.82
C LYS A 177 -32.13 -9.25 13.57
N LYS A 178 -32.14 -9.26 14.90
CA LYS A 178 -32.23 -8.06 15.74
C LYS A 178 -31.01 -7.12 15.60
N LYS A 179 -29.90 -7.59 15.04
CA LYS A 179 -28.64 -6.86 14.88
C LYS A 179 -28.37 -6.44 13.43
N LEU A 180 -29.36 -6.51 12.54
CA LEU A 180 -29.25 -6.17 11.11
C LEU A 180 -29.31 -4.68 10.80
N ARG A 181 -29.77 -3.85 11.72
CA ARG A 181 -29.95 -2.38 11.53
C ARG A 181 -30.71 -2.01 10.24
N GLY A 182 -31.68 -2.81 9.84
CA GLY A 182 -32.48 -2.56 8.64
C GLY A 182 -31.88 -3.06 7.32
N GLY A 183 -30.71 -3.67 7.36
CA GLY A 183 -30.08 -4.23 6.16
C GLY A 183 -30.91 -5.33 5.50
N THR A 184 -30.88 -5.38 4.17
CA THR A 184 -31.61 -6.33 3.33
C THR A 184 -30.68 -7.22 2.52
N THR A 185 -31.23 -8.29 1.92
CA THR A 185 -30.44 -9.17 1.05
C THR A 185 -29.94 -8.39 -0.17
N GLY A 186 -28.63 -8.41 -0.38
CA GLY A 186 -27.97 -7.72 -1.47
C GLY A 186 -27.22 -6.47 -1.04
N ASP A 187 -27.50 -5.93 0.16
CA ASP A 187 -26.79 -4.75 0.67
C ASP A 187 -25.34 -5.08 1.04
N ARG A 188 -24.46 -4.12 0.83
CA ARG A 188 -23.15 -4.06 1.46
C ARG A 188 -23.29 -3.60 2.89
N ALA A 189 -22.64 -4.26 3.82
CA ALA A 189 -22.67 -3.89 5.24
C ALA A 189 -21.31 -4.06 5.89
N LEU A 190 -21.03 -3.16 6.84
CA LEU A 190 -19.91 -3.27 7.78
C LEU A 190 -20.40 -3.99 9.03
N VAL A 191 -19.77 -5.11 9.35
CA VAL A 191 -20.13 -5.99 10.46
C VAL A 191 -18.98 -6.11 11.42
N LYS A 192 -19.26 -5.91 12.72
CA LYS A 192 -18.32 -6.16 13.80
C LYS A 192 -18.53 -7.56 14.35
N ILE A 193 -17.44 -8.30 14.54
CA ILE A 193 -17.47 -9.62 15.17
C ILE A 193 -17.77 -9.43 16.66
N THR A 194 -18.80 -10.11 17.13
CA THR A 194 -19.20 -10.14 18.55
C THR A 194 -18.80 -11.43 19.25
N GLN A 195 -18.58 -12.49 18.47
CA GLN A 195 -18.14 -13.79 18.98
C GLN A 195 -17.28 -14.51 17.97
N TRP A 196 -16.08 -14.86 18.37
CA TRP A 196 -15.15 -15.69 17.61
C TRP A 196 -15.41 -17.16 17.87
N PRO A 197 -15.05 -18.05 16.92
CA PRO A 197 -15.15 -19.51 17.17
C PRO A 197 -14.26 -19.93 18.34
N ASP A 198 -14.82 -20.77 19.21
CA ASP A 198 -14.13 -21.40 20.31
C ASP A 198 -14.53 -22.88 20.44
N ALA A 199 -14.07 -23.55 21.49
CA ALA A 199 -14.39 -24.98 21.74
C ALA A 199 -15.91 -25.24 21.88
N ASN A 200 -16.69 -24.25 22.33
CA ASN A 200 -18.12 -24.35 22.60
C ASN A 200 -18.97 -23.76 21.45
N HIS A 201 -18.41 -22.83 20.68
CA HIS A 201 -19.11 -22.10 19.61
C HIS A 201 -18.32 -22.20 18.31
N LYS A 202 -18.87 -22.93 17.35
CA LYS A 202 -18.20 -23.15 16.05
C LYS A 202 -18.38 -22.03 15.04
N ASN A 203 -19.39 -21.17 15.22
CA ASN A 203 -19.77 -20.15 14.26
C ASN A 203 -19.25 -18.77 14.66
N LEU A 204 -18.75 -18.02 13.68
CA LEU A 204 -18.52 -16.60 13.80
C LEU A 204 -19.85 -15.87 13.92
N MET A 205 -20.00 -15.01 14.93
CA MET A 205 -21.18 -14.15 15.07
C MET A 205 -20.79 -12.68 15.02
N GLY A 206 -21.64 -11.87 14.38
CA GLY A 206 -21.41 -10.43 14.25
C GLY A 206 -22.67 -9.61 14.40
N GLU A 207 -22.48 -8.31 14.41
CA GLU A 207 -23.57 -7.31 14.34
C GLU A 207 -23.24 -6.28 13.26
N VAL A 208 -24.26 -5.83 12.55
CA VAL A 208 -24.11 -4.74 11.58
C VAL A 208 -23.77 -3.44 12.30
N VAL A 209 -22.67 -2.82 11.93
CA VAL A 209 -22.27 -1.49 12.40
C VAL A 209 -22.90 -0.41 11.53
N ASP A 210 -22.78 -0.58 10.20
CA ASP A 210 -23.37 0.33 9.22
C ASP A 210 -23.85 -0.45 7.98
N VAL A 211 -24.96 -0.02 7.38
CA VAL A 211 -25.45 -0.52 6.09
C VAL A 211 -25.01 0.48 5.04
N LEU A 212 -24.11 0.07 4.15
CA LEU A 212 -23.53 0.96 3.15
C LEU A 212 -24.48 1.21 1.98
N GLY A 213 -25.37 0.26 1.68
CA GLY A 213 -26.38 0.34 0.62
C GLY A 213 -26.34 -0.84 -0.36
N ALA A 214 -27.06 -0.73 -1.46
CA ALA A 214 -27.20 -1.77 -2.46
C ALA A 214 -25.86 -2.02 -3.19
N ALA A 215 -25.45 -3.28 -3.31
CA ALA A 215 -24.26 -3.65 -4.05
C ALA A 215 -24.38 -3.25 -5.56
N GLY A 216 -23.31 -2.68 -6.10
CA GLY A 216 -23.24 -2.19 -7.50
C GLY A 216 -23.49 -0.69 -7.64
N ASP A 217 -23.96 -0.02 -6.60
CA ASP A 217 -23.98 1.45 -6.56
C ASP A 217 -22.55 1.97 -6.34
N ASN A 218 -22.14 2.99 -7.11
CA ASN A 218 -20.77 3.50 -7.07
C ASN A 218 -20.38 4.02 -5.68
N ASP A 219 -21.25 4.81 -5.05
CA ASP A 219 -21.00 5.36 -3.72
C ASP A 219 -20.82 4.24 -2.69
N VAL A 220 -21.64 3.20 -2.81
CA VAL A 220 -21.60 2.03 -1.93
C VAL A 220 -20.31 1.24 -2.13
N GLU A 221 -19.88 1.03 -3.38
CA GLU A 221 -18.64 0.27 -3.65
C GLU A 221 -17.39 1.05 -3.23
N MET A 222 -17.35 2.38 -3.43
CA MET A 222 -16.24 3.22 -2.94
C MET A 222 -16.19 3.23 -1.39
N ASN A 223 -17.33 3.39 -0.72
CA ASN A 223 -17.40 3.29 0.74
C ASN A 223 -17.06 1.88 1.23
N THR A 224 -17.38 0.84 0.47
CA THR A 224 -16.98 -0.55 0.73
C THR A 224 -15.47 -0.71 0.72
N ILE A 225 -14.79 -0.11 -0.26
CA ILE A 225 -13.32 -0.13 -0.33
C ILE A 225 -12.72 0.56 0.90
N LEU A 226 -13.19 1.76 1.25
CA LEU A 226 -12.72 2.47 2.44
C LEU A 226 -12.91 1.64 3.72
N ALA A 227 -14.10 1.09 3.92
CA ALA A 227 -14.43 0.27 5.08
C ALA A 227 -13.63 -1.05 5.13
N GLN A 228 -13.31 -1.67 3.99
CA GLN A 228 -12.42 -2.85 3.90
C GLN A 228 -11.04 -2.56 4.49
N TYR A 229 -10.51 -1.36 4.24
CA TYR A 229 -9.22 -0.91 4.76
C TYR A 229 -9.31 -0.29 6.16
N GLY A 230 -10.52 -0.20 6.76
CA GLY A 230 -10.73 0.44 8.06
C GLY A 230 -10.59 1.96 8.01
N LEU A 231 -10.65 2.55 6.81
CA LEU A 231 -10.59 3.99 6.60
C LEU A 231 -11.95 4.64 6.92
N PRO A 232 -11.99 5.78 7.61
CA PRO A 232 -13.22 6.50 7.87
C PRO A 232 -13.72 7.17 6.58
N TYR A 233 -14.98 6.93 6.24
CA TYR A 233 -15.66 7.51 5.08
C TYR A 233 -16.67 8.61 5.44
N LYS A 234 -16.81 8.90 6.72
CA LYS A 234 -17.65 9.98 7.27
C LYS A 234 -16.92 10.67 8.41
N TYR A 235 -17.21 11.96 8.62
CA TYR A 235 -16.76 12.64 9.83
C TYR A 235 -17.75 12.41 10.98
N PRO A 236 -17.25 12.28 12.22
CA PRO A 236 -18.11 12.41 13.39
C PRO A 236 -18.70 13.83 13.45
N LYS A 237 -20.02 13.94 13.62
CA LYS A 237 -20.71 15.24 13.66
C LYS A 237 -20.08 16.24 14.64
N ARG A 238 -19.60 15.75 15.79
CA ARG A 238 -18.90 16.59 16.79
C ARG A 238 -17.63 17.26 16.25
N VAL A 239 -16.95 16.64 15.25
CA VAL A 239 -15.75 17.19 14.62
C VAL A 239 -16.14 18.26 13.60
N GLU A 240 -17.20 18.00 12.81
CA GLU A 240 -17.77 19.00 11.89
C GLU A 240 -18.29 20.22 12.65
N ASP A 241 -19.06 20.00 13.72
CA ASP A 241 -19.58 21.08 14.58
C ASP A 241 -18.44 21.91 15.24
N ALA A 242 -17.29 21.29 15.50
CA ALA A 242 -16.12 22.00 16.03
C ALA A 242 -15.43 22.83 14.93
N ALA A 243 -15.31 22.29 13.72
CA ALA A 243 -14.74 23.00 12.58
C ALA A 243 -15.59 24.22 12.17
N GLU A 244 -16.92 24.11 12.25
CA GLU A 244 -17.84 25.23 11.97
C GLU A 244 -17.65 26.43 12.91
N LYS A 245 -17.13 26.21 14.11
CA LYS A 245 -16.88 27.27 15.11
C LYS A 245 -15.56 28.01 14.91
N ILE A 246 -14.68 27.48 14.06
CA ILE A 246 -13.40 28.13 13.79
C ILE A 246 -13.63 29.40 12.96
N SER A 247 -13.16 30.54 13.46
CA SER A 247 -13.19 31.82 12.72
C SER A 247 -12.22 31.79 11.56
N ALA A 248 -12.66 32.32 10.42
CA ALA A 248 -11.81 32.59 9.27
C ALA A 248 -11.19 34.02 9.33
N GLU A 249 -11.56 34.80 10.31
CA GLU A 249 -11.09 36.19 10.47
C GLU A 249 -9.62 36.22 10.87
N ILE A 250 -8.82 36.98 10.12
CA ILE A 250 -7.42 37.26 10.44
C ILE A 250 -7.42 38.51 11.31
N THR A 251 -6.85 38.39 12.49
CA THR A 251 -6.86 39.47 13.48
C THR A 251 -5.70 40.43 13.31
N GLU A 252 -5.81 41.66 13.87
CA GLU A 252 -4.68 42.59 13.89
C GLU A 252 -3.42 42.02 14.57
N GLN A 253 -3.60 41.10 15.52
CA GLN A 253 -2.48 40.42 16.18
C GLN A 253 -1.77 39.47 15.21
N ASP A 254 -2.52 38.75 14.36
CA ASP A 254 -1.94 37.89 13.34
C ASP A 254 -1.07 38.67 12.37
N PHE A 255 -1.51 39.86 11.97
CA PHE A 255 -0.69 40.73 11.10
C PHE A 255 0.60 41.23 11.78
N LYS A 256 0.57 41.50 13.08
CA LYS A 256 1.74 41.97 13.83
C LYS A 256 2.80 40.88 14.03
N GLU A 257 2.39 39.65 14.10
CA GLU A 257 3.25 38.48 14.38
C GLU A 257 3.80 37.82 13.11
N ARG A 258 3.39 38.32 11.93
CA ARG A 258 3.69 37.70 10.62
C ARG A 258 4.33 38.68 9.67
N GLU A 259 5.18 38.21 8.76
CA GLU A 259 5.68 38.99 7.63
C GLU A 259 4.54 39.18 6.60
N ASP A 260 4.39 40.41 6.11
CA ASP A 260 3.35 40.76 5.14
C ASP A 260 3.86 40.58 3.69
N PHE A 261 3.22 39.62 3.00
CA PHE A 261 3.48 39.29 1.61
C PHE A 261 2.27 39.57 0.70
N ARG A 262 1.25 40.32 1.16
CA ARG A 262 0.03 40.61 0.39
C ARG A 262 0.28 41.39 -0.90
N ASP A 263 1.31 42.25 -0.90
CA ASP A 263 1.70 43.06 -2.05
C ASP A 263 2.77 42.38 -2.93
N VAL A 264 3.21 41.17 -2.59
CA VAL A 264 4.14 40.36 -3.40
C VAL A 264 3.36 39.45 -4.31
N TRP A 265 3.68 39.51 -5.62
CA TRP A 265 3.02 38.58 -6.56
C TRP A 265 3.15 37.14 -6.11
N THR A 266 2.01 36.48 -6.05
CA THR A 266 1.86 35.11 -5.51
C THR A 266 0.86 34.35 -6.35
N CYS A 267 1.12 33.06 -6.62
CA CYS A 267 0.17 32.17 -7.30
C CYS A 267 0.16 30.77 -6.67
N THR A 268 -0.92 30.03 -6.93
CA THR A 268 -0.98 28.58 -6.76
C THR A 268 -1.05 27.88 -8.11
N ILE A 269 -0.48 26.66 -8.21
CA ILE A 269 -0.53 25.81 -9.43
C ILE A 269 -0.91 24.40 -9.00
N ASP A 270 -2.13 23.98 -9.29
CA ASP A 270 -2.76 22.79 -8.75
C ASP A 270 -3.53 22.01 -9.81
N PRO A 271 -4.00 20.77 -9.53
CA PRO A 271 -4.97 20.07 -10.38
C PRO A 271 -6.22 20.91 -10.62
N LYS A 272 -6.83 20.80 -11.80
CA LYS A 272 -7.98 21.61 -12.20
C LYS A 272 -9.16 21.54 -11.22
N ASP A 273 -9.38 20.39 -10.62
CA ASP A 273 -10.48 20.06 -9.69
C ASP A 273 -10.13 20.24 -8.21
N ALA A 274 -8.86 20.59 -7.89
CA ALA A 274 -8.42 20.83 -6.51
C ALA A 274 -9.15 22.03 -5.88
N LYS A 275 -9.43 21.91 -4.57
CA LYS A 275 -10.04 22.95 -3.71
C LYS A 275 -9.20 23.25 -2.48
N ASP A 276 -8.29 22.36 -2.12
CA ASP A 276 -7.42 22.36 -0.96
C ASP A 276 -6.01 22.76 -1.33
N PHE A 277 -5.82 24.07 -1.58
CA PHE A 277 -4.53 24.62 -2.00
C PHE A 277 -3.58 24.70 -0.81
N ASP A 278 -2.69 23.72 -0.70
CA ASP A 278 -1.70 23.60 0.37
C ASP A 278 -0.55 24.61 0.21
N ASP A 279 -0.14 24.91 -1.03
CA ASP A 279 1.06 25.67 -1.33
C ASP A 279 0.84 26.77 -2.37
N ALA A 280 1.62 27.84 -2.23
CA ALA A 280 1.71 28.96 -3.15
C ALA A 280 3.17 29.38 -3.33
N LEU A 281 3.49 29.90 -4.51
CA LEU A 281 4.79 30.46 -4.81
C LEU A 281 4.69 31.97 -5.02
N SER A 282 5.61 32.73 -4.43
CA SER A 282 5.81 34.14 -4.74
C SER A 282 7.20 34.39 -5.30
N ILE A 283 7.34 35.41 -6.12
CA ILE A 283 8.65 35.84 -6.64
C ILE A 283 8.72 37.38 -6.79
N ARG A 284 9.86 37.98 -6.41
CA ARG A 284 10.21 39.35 -6.72
C ARG A 284 11.71 39.51 -6.87
N ARG A 285 12.13 40.53 -7.64
CA ARG A 285 13.54 40.89 -7.77
C ARG A 285 13.95 41.84 -6.64
N LEU A 286 15.04 41.52 -5.96
CA LEU A 286 15.70 42.39 -4.99
C LEU A 286 16.76 43.19 -5.73
N GLU A 287 16.39 44.39 -6.25
CA GLU A 287 17.21 45.17 -7.16
C GLU A 287 18.58 45.55 -6.59
N LYS A 288 18.63 45.92 -5.30
CA LYS A 288 19.88 46.30 -4.63
C LYS A 288 20.86 45.12 -4.48
N GLU A 289 20.38 43.93 -4.38
CA GLU A 289 21.16 42.73 -4.12
C GLU A 289 21.39 41.89 -5.38
N GLY A 290 20.63 42.19 -6.44
CA GLY A 290 20.67 41.41 -7.67
C GLY A 290 20.20 39.98 -7.49
N LEU A 291 19.32 39.69 -6.50
CA LEU A 291 18.84 38.38 -6.14
C LEU A 291 17.33 38.25 -6.43
N TRP A 292 16.88 37.02 -6.56
CA TRP A 292 15.48 36.70 -6.58
C TRP A 292 15.04 36.29 -5.17
N GLU A 293 14.04 36.95 -4.61
CA GLU A 293 13.35 36.47 -3.42
C GLU A 293 12.18 35.59 -3.88
N VAL A 294 12.26 34.28 -3.55
CA VAL A 294 11.21 33.29 -3.85
C VAL A 294 10.63 32.83 -2.54
N GLY A 295 9.31 32.99 -2.38
CA GLY A 295 8.56 32.48 -1.25
C GLY A 295 7.88 31.17 -1.58
N VAL A 296 8.07 30.18 -0.72
CA VAL A 296 7.28 28.93 -0.69
C VAL A 296 6.35 29.05 0.51
N HIS A 297 5.10 29.35 0.25
CA HIS A 297 4.07 29.62 1.26
C HIS A 297 3.17 28.40 1.43
N ILE A 298 3.07 27.92 2.65
CA ILE A 298 2.29 26.71 2.98
C ILE A 298 1.15 27.09 3.91
N ALA A 299 -0.03 26.59 3.67
CA ALA A 299 -1.21 26.81 4.51
C ALA A 299 -0.89 26.57 6.00
N ASP A 300 -1.12 27.57 6.86
CA ASP A 300 -0.81 27.47 8.29
C ASP A 300 -1.91 26.76 9.06
N VAL A 301 -2.06 25.44 8.77
CA VAL A 301 -3.03 24.58 9.45
C VAL A 301 -2.83 24.57 10.96
N SER A 302 -1.58 24.68 11.43
CA SER A 302 -1.23 24.65 12.86
C SER A 302 -1.71 25.88 13.63
N HIS A 303 -2.04 26.97 12.93
CA HIS A 303 -2.69 28.12 13.52
C HIS A 303 -4.14 27.81 13.93
N TYR A 304 -4.89 27.08 13.10
CA TYR A 304 -6.30 26.79 13.29
C TYR A 304 -6.55 25.50 14.09
N VAL A 305 -5.74 24.46 13.86
CA VAL A 305 -5.88 23.13 14.49
C VAL A 305 -4.85 23.02 15.61
N LYS A 306 -5.30 23.14 16.85
CA LYS A 306 -4.41 23.10 18.03
C LYS A 306 -4.14 21.67 18.46
N GLU A 307 -2.90 21.42 18.90
CA GLU A 307 -2.48 20.10 19.38
C GLU A 307 -3.40 19.59 20.50
N GLY A 308 -3.92 18.38 20.31
CA GLY A 308 -4.79 17.69 21.27
C GLY A 308 -6.27 18.13 21.26
N ASP A 309 -6.70 19.06 20.39
CA ASP A 309 -8.12 19.37 20.23
C ASP A 309 -8.89 18.23 19.51
N ILE A 310 -10.20 18.38 19.35
CA ILE A 310 -11.03 17.33 18.76
C ILE A 310 -10.73 17.12 17.27
N ILE A 311 -10.38 18.18 16.55
CA ILE A 311 -10.06 18.13 15.13
C ILE A 311 -8.66 17.51 14.94
N ASP A 312 -7.72 17.89 15.79
CA ASP A 312 -6.37 17.33 15.79
C ASP A 312 -6.38 15.82 16.05
N ARG A 313 -7.15 15.36 17.03
CA ARG A 313 -7.28 13.91 17.30
C ARG A 313 -7.86 13.14 16.12
N GLU A 314 -8.83 13.72 15.42
CA GLU A 314 -9.37 13.12 14.19
C GLU A 314 -8.34 13.14 13.06
N ALA A 315 -7.64 14.25 12.86
CA ALA A 315 -6.58 14.38 11.87
C ALA A 315 -5.42 13.41 12.15
N GLN A 316 -5.03 13.25 13.41
CA GLN A 316 -4.03 12.28 13.83
C GLN A 316 -4.48 10.85 13.52
N GLN A 317 -5.75 10.50 13.80
CA GLN A 317 -6.29 9.18 13.51
C GLN A 317 -6.31 8.88 12.00
N ARG A 318 -6.70 9.86 11.17
CA ARG A 318 -6.70 9.74 9.70
C ARG A 318 -5.31 9.74 9.11
N ALA A 319 -4.40 10.52 9.67
CA ALA A 319 -3.01 10.74 9.30
C ALA A 319 -2.78 11.29 7.88
N THR A 320 -3.65 10.99 6.92
CA THR A 320 -3.57 11.47 5.53
C THR A 320 -4.95 11.55 4.89
N SER A 321 -5.11 12.41 3.89
CA SER A 321 -6.24 12.35 2.96
C SER A 321 -6.14 11.11 2.09
N VAL A 322 -7.30 10.56 1.68
CA VAL A 322 -7.41 9.38 0.82
C VAL A 322 -8.01 9.77 -0.51
N TYR A 323 -7.32 9.47 -1.59
CA TYR A 323 -7.73 9.79 -2.95
C TYR A 323 -8.26 8.53 -3.63
N LEU A 324 -9.55 8.48 -3.94
CA LEU A 324 -10.15 7.46 -4.79
C LEU A 324 -10.33 8.03 -6.20
N VAL A 325 -10.70 7.19 -7.15
CA VAL A 325 -10.84 7.61 -8.55
C VAL A 325 -11.85 8.76 -8.73
N ASP A 326 -12.94 8.75 -7.97
CA ASP A 326 -14.07 9.68 -8.13
C ASP A 326 -14.22 10.69 -6.98
N ARG A 327 -13.46 10.54 -5.90
CA ARG A 327 -13.60 11.39 -4.70
C ARG A 327 -12.35 11.42 -3.83
N THR A 328 -12.26 12.47 -3.03
CA THR A 328 -11.26 12.59 -1.97
C THR A 328 -11.95 12.51 -0.61
N ILE A 329 -11.38 11.71 0.29
CA ILE A 329 -11.75 11.70 1.71
C ILE A 329 -10.69 12.52 2.45
N PRO A 330 -10.99 13.77 2.83
CA PRO A 330 -9.97 14.67 3.36
C PRO A 330 -9.56 14.30 4.78
N MET A 331 -8.32 14.65 5.16
CA MET A 331 -7.81 14.50 6.52
C MET A 331 -8.47 15.49 7.47
N LEU A 332 -8.74 16.70 7.02
CA LEU A 332 -9.40 17.77 7.78
C LEU A 332 -10.83 17.98 7.27
N PRO A 333 -11.79 18.44 8.13
CA PRO A 333 -13.12 18.82 7.69
C PRO A 333 -13.09 19.82 6.52
N GLU A 334 -14.05 19.71 5.59
CA GLU A 334 -14.07 20.52 4.36
C GLU A 334 -14.01 22.03 4.61
N ARG A 335 -14.63 22.50 5.68
CA ARG A 335 -14.53 23.91 6.08
C ARG A 335 -13.11 24.38 6.29
N LEU A 336 -12.23 23.52 6.81
CA LEU A 336 -10.81 23.84 7.00
C LEU A 336 -10.03 23.61 5.71
N CYS A 337 -10.13 22.43 5.12
CA CYS A 337 -9.27 22.07 3.99
C CYS A 337 -9.61 22.84 2.70
N ASN A 338 -10.89 23.11 2.40
CA ASN A 338 -11.31 23.75 1.16
C ASN A 338 -11.49 25.28 1.28
N PHE A 339 -11.59 25.82 2.52
CA PHE A 339 -11.93 27.23 2.73
C PHE A 339 -10.93 27.96 3.63
N ILE A 340 -10.88 27.66 4.94
CA ILE A 340 -10.11 28.47 5.90
C ILE A 340 -8.62 28.36 5.62
N CYS A 341 -8.08 27.15 5.53
CA CYS A 341 -6.65 26.91 5.34
C CYS A 341 -6.21 27.03 3.87
N SER A 342 -7.09 26.71 2.90
CA SER A 342 -6.78 26.72 1.48
C SER A 342 -6.32 28.09 1.00
N LEU A 343 -5.18 28.18 0.32
CA LEU A 343 -4.56 29.41 -0.18
C LEU A 343 -5.28 29.94 -1.44
N ARG A 344 -6.55 30.23 -1.29
CA ARG A 344 -7.46 30.64 -2.38
C ARG A 344 -7.07 32.00 -2.95
N PRO A 345 -7.22 32.20 -4.29
CA PRO A 345 -6.84 33.46 -4.93
C PRO A 345 -7.72 34.62 -4.45
N ASN A 346 -7.12 35.81 -4.40
CA ASN A 346 -7.72 37.08 -3.99
C ASN A 346 -8.23 37.15 -2.52
N GLU A 347 -7.92 36.15 -1.71
CA GLU A 347 -8.21 36.12 -0.29
C GLU A 347 -6.93 36.26 0.54
N GLU A 348 -7.01 36.98 1.65
CA GLU A 348 -5.92 37.02 2.64
C GLU A 348 -5.87 35.69 3.37
N LYS A 349 -4.68 35.10 3.46
CA LYS A 349 -4.47 33.78 4.06
C LYS A 349 -3.25 33.76 4.96
N LEU A 350 -3.36 33.02 6.05
CA LEU A 350 -2.23 32.73 6.92
C LEU A 350 -1.39 31.60 6.33
N ALA A 351 -0.11 31.82 6.21
CA ALA A 351 0.82 30.82 5.71
C ALA A 351 2.04 30.67 6.63
N PHE A 352 2.68 29.49 6.55
CA PHE A 352 3.99 29.23 7.10
C PHE A 352 4.96 29.06 5.94
N SER A 353 5.97 29.92 5.85
CA SER A 353 6.69 30.13 4.61
C SER A 353 8.19 29.91 4.74
N CYS A 354 8.77 29.31 3.69
CA CYS A 354 10.21 29.31 3.46
C CYS A 354 10.52 30.38 2.41
N ILE A 355 11.23 31.42 2.77
CA ILE A 355 11.61 32.52 1.88
C ILE A 355 13.08 32.37 1.52
N PHE A 356 13.38 32.30 0.23
CA PHE A 356 14.72 32.06 -0.29
C PHE A 356 15.24 33.28 -1.07
N ASN A 357 16.47 33.69 -0.83
CA ASN A 357 17.20 34.63 -1.70
C ASN A 357 18.11 33.81 -2.62
N LEU A 358 17.76 33.77 -3.90
CA LEU A 358 18.44 32.98 -4.93
C LEU A 358 19.21 33.90 -5.89
N ASP A 359 20.41 33.47 -6.32
CA ASP A 359 21.06 34.09 -7.46
C ASP A 359 20.47 33.59 -8.79
N ASP A 360 20.94 34.15 -9.93
CA ASP A 360 20.45 33.78 -11.25
C ASP A 360 20.72 32.28 -11.62
N ASP A 361 21.67 31.64 -10.94
CA ASP A 361 21.97 30.20 -11.05
C ASP A 361 21.17 29.36 -10.04
N ALA A 362 20.16 29.92 -9.36
CA ALA A 362 19.36 29.30 -8.32
C ALA A 362 20.18 28.78 -7.11
N ASN A 363 21.34 29.42 -6.78
CA ASN A 363 22.02 29.10 -5.52
C ASN A 363 21.37 29.87 -4.38
N VAL A 364 21.06 29.17 -3.31
CA VAL A 364 20.51 29.74 -2.08
C VAL A 364 21.61 30.54 -1.37
N LYS A 365 21.45 31.86 -1.33
CA LYS A 365 22.36 32.78 -0.60
C LYS A 365 21.92 32.98 0.84
N ALA A 366 20.62 33.06 1.05
CA ALA A 366 20.00 33.13 2.37
C ALA A 366 18.61 32.52 2.34
N TYR A 367 18.12 32.15 3.49
CA TYR A 367 16.73 31.73 3.68
C TYR A 367 16.22 32.09 5.07
N ARG A 368 14.90 32.19 5.21
CA ARG A 368 14.23 32.31 6.49
C ARG A 368 12.93 31.49 6.49
N ILE A 369 12.58 30.96 7.63
CA ILE A 369 11.34 30.17 7.85
C ILE A 369 10.49 30.99 8.83
N VAL A 370 9.37 31.53 8.34
CA VAL A 370 8.57 32.52 9.06
C VAL A 370 7.08 32.33 8.79
N HIS A 371 6.26 32.76 9.74
CA HIS A 371 4.83 32.92 9.52
C HIS A 371 4.56 34.16 8.67
N THR A 372 3.67 34.07 7.69
CA THR A 372 3.35 35.16 6.76
C THR A 372 1.85 35.36 6.63
N VAL A 373 1.45 36.52 6.13
CA VAL A 373 0.14 36.75 5.52
C VAL A 373 0.33 36.95 4.04
N ILE A 374 -0.38 36.21 3.24
CA ILE A 374 -0.30 36.27 1.77
C ILE A 374 -1.66 36.62 1.16
N LYS A 375 -1.64 37.08 -0.09
CA LYS A 375 -2.81 37.22 -0.93
C LYS A 375 -2.46 36.75 -2.33
N SER A 376 -2.87 35.50 -2.66
CA SER A 376 -2.57 34.93 -3.99
C SER A 376 -3.28 35.74 -5.08
N ASN A 377 -2.54 36.17 -6.12
CA ASN A 377 -3.07 36.95 -7.24
C ASN A 377 -3.83 36.05 -8.22
N ARG A 378 -3.38 34.81 -8.38
CA ARG A 378 -3.96 33.90 -9.37
C ARG A 378 -3.79 32.42 -8.98
N ARG A 379 -4.82 31.62 -9.27
CA ARG A 379 -4.74 30.17 -9.28
C ARG A 379 -4.60 29.69 -10.72
N TYR A 380 -3.59 28.88 -11.02
CA TYR A 380 -3.44 28.15 -12.28
C TYR A 380 -3.80 26.68 -12.11
N ALA A 381 -4.43 26.08 -13.13
CA ALA A 381 -4.37 24.64 -13.31
C ALA A 381 -2.99 24.28 -13.91
N TYR A 382 -2.50 23.04 -13.63
CA TYR A 382 -1.23 22.59 -14.23
C TYR A 382 -1.22 22.71 -15.75
N GLU A 383 -2.34 22.45 -16.40
CA GLU A 383 -2.50 22.55 -17.85
C GLU A 383 -2.39 24.00 -18.33
N GLU A 384 -2.92 24.97 -17.57
CA GLU A 384 -2.84 26.40 -17.90
C GLU A 384 -1.41 26.92 -17.74
N ALA A 385 -0.73 26.57 -16.65
CA ALA A 385 0.66 26.94 -16.44
C ALA A 385 1.58 26.31 -17.49
N GLN A 386 1.33 25.05 -17.86
CA GLN A 386 2.07 24.36 -18.92
C GLN A 386 1.86 25.03 -20.28
N GLN A 387 0.63 25.37 -20.63
CA GLN A 387 0.32 26.07 -21.89
C GLN A 387 1.04 27.42 -21.96
N LEU A 388 1.05 28.19 -20.86
CA LEU A 388 1.77 29.45 -20.78
C LEU A 388 3.27 29.26 -21.03
N LEU A 389 3.89 28.21 -20.49
CA LEU A 389 5.30 27.87 -20.74
C LEU A 389 5.53 27.54 -22.23
N GLU A 390 4.68 26.70 -22.82
CA GLU A 390 4.74 26.26 -24.24
C GLU A 390 4.53 27.43 -25.21
N ASP A 391 3.60 28.36 -24.93
CA ASP A 391 3.32 29.56 -25.74
C ASP A 391 4.50 30.52 -25.75
N ASN A 392 5.40 30.43 -24.77
CA ASN A 392 6.64 31.19 -24.68
C ASN A 392 7.89 30.39 -25.06
N GLY A 393 7.69 29.25 -25.76
CA GLY A 393 8.77 28.50 -26.40
C GLY A 393 9.49 27.49 -25.50
N VAL A 394 8.95 27.18 -24.33
CA VAL A 394 9.45 26.04 -23.53
C VAL A 394 9.00 24.74 -24.19
N VAL A 395 9.95 23.85 -24.41
CA VAL A 395 9.68 22.48 -24.90
C VAL A 395 9.72 21.53 -23.71
N ASP A 396 8.54 20.92 -23.42
CA ASP A 396 8.37 20.04 -22.26
C ASP A 396 9.40 18.91 -22.21
N GLY A 397 9.94 18.68 -21.03
CA GLY A 397 10.86 17.58 -20.75
C GLY A 397 12.30 17.76 -21.22
N THR A 398 12.61 18.80 -22.00
CA THR A 398 14.00 19.06 -22.48
C THR A 398 14.93 19.58 -21.38
N GLY A 399 14.38 20.21 -20.34
CA GLY A 399 15.15 20.89 -19.31
C GLY A 399 15.71 22.25 -19.76
N GLU A 400 15.48 22.66 -21.00
CA GLU A 400 15.90 23.94 -21.53
C GLU A 400 14.96 25.07 -21.05
N PRO A 401 15.50 26.23 -20.66
CA PRO A 401 14.68 27.37 -20.28
C PRO A 401 13.98 27.99 -21.50
N ALA A 402 12.95 28.80 -21.23
CA ALA A 402 12.32 29.60 -22.27
C ALA A 402 13.37 30.47 -22.99
N PRO A 403 13.23 30.68 -24.31
CA PRO A 403 14.04 31.62 -25.04
C PRO A 403 13.84 33.03 -24.46
N LYS A 404 14.83 33.95 -24.70
CA LYS A 404 14.68 35.34 -24.28
C LYS A 404 13.44 35.97 -24.91
N PRO A 405 12.71 36.81 -24.18
CA PRO A 405 11.51 37.46 -24.71
C PRO A 405 11.80 38.31 -25.93
N GLY A 406 10.84 38.38 -26.84
CA GLY A 406 10.88 39.34 -27.95
C GLY A 406 10.73 40.80 -27.48
N LYS A 407 10.55 41.72 -28.43
CA LYS A 407 10.35 43.13 -28.12
C LYS A 407 9.11 43.44 -27.30
N ASP A 408 8.10 42.58 -27.41
CA ASP A 408 6.80 42.74 -26.74
C ASP A 408 6.72 41.97 -25.38
N GLY A 409 7.85 41.45 -24.90
CA GLY A 409 7.91 40.66 -23.65
C GLY A 409 7.44 39.20 -23.85
N TYR A 410 7.17 38.52 -22.73
CA TYR A 410 6.53 37.23 -22.73
C TYR A 410 5.02 37.33 -22.87
N LYS A 411 4.39 36.33 -23.48
CA LYS A 411 2.94 36.26 -23.71
C LYS A 411 2.22 35.71 -22.50
N GLY A 412 1.15 36.37 -22.11
CA GLY A 412 0.27 35.93 -21.03
C GLY A 412 0.38 36.72 -19.76
N GLU A 413 -0.63 36.66 -18.93
CA GLU A 413 -0.65 37.35 -17.63
C GLU A 413 0.31 36.67 -16.67
N TYR A 414 1.21 37.45 -16.05
CA TYR A 414 2.26 36.96 -15.14
C TYR A 414 3.23 35.95 -15.78
N ALA A 415 3.42 36.02 -17.09
CA ALA A 415 4.28 35.09 -17.82
C ALA A 415 5.76 35.21 -17.39
N GLU A 416 6.24 36.41 -17.08
CA GLU A 416 7.61 36.64 -16.65
C GLU A 416 7.93 35.93 -15.33
N GLU A 417 7.00 36.00 -14.39
CA GLU A 417 7.12 35.35 -13.07
C GLU A 417 7.15 33.84 -13.21
N ILE A 418 6.19 33.26 -13.96
CA ILE A 418 6.09 31.79 -14.16
C ILE A 418 7.31 31.26 -14.90
N ILE A 419 7.76 31.95 -15.96
CA ILE A 419 8.96 31.56 -16.73
C ILE A 419 10.23 31.67 -15.88
N THR A 420 10.32 32.71 -15.04
CA THR A 420 11.46 32.84 -14.12
C THR A 420 11.48 31.72 -13.09
N LEU A 421 10.33 31.37 -12.50
CA LEU A 421 10.21 30.25 -11.59
C LEU A 421 10.57 28.92 -12.27
N ASP A 422 10.09 28.68 -13.50
CA ASP A 422 10.44 27.47 -14.29
C ASP A 422 11.94 27.37 -14.53
N ARG A 423 12.59 28.48 -14.94
CA ARG A 423 14.05 28.55 -15.15
C ARG A 423 14.81 28.21 -13.87
N LEU A 424 14.42 28.76 -12.73
CA LEU A 424 15.06 28.50 -11.44
C LEU A 424 14.83 27.04 -11.02
N ALA A 425 13.62 26.51 -11.21
CA ALA A 425 13.29 25.12 -10.92
C ALA A 425 14.11 24.13 -11.76
N LYS A 426 14.30 24.40 -13.06
CA LYS A 426 15.15 23.59 -13.95
C LYS A 426 16.60 23.54 -13.48
N LEU A 427 17.13 24.65 -13.00
CA LEU A 427 18.49 24.70 -12.42
C LEU A 427 18.59 23.89 -11.11
N LEU A 428 17.59 23.99 -10.24
CA LEU A 428 17.50 23.19 -9.02
C LEU A 428 17.45 21.70 -9.35
N ARG A 429 16.61 21.32 -10.31
CA ARG A 429 16.44 19.94 -10.77
C ARG A 429 17.73 19.37 -11.37
N ALA A 430 18.39 20.11 -12.26
CA ALA A 430 19.65 19.67 -12.85
C ALA A 430 20.72 19.43 -11.77
N ARG A 431 20.79 20.28 -10.76
CA ARG A 431 21.69 20.14 -9.62
C ARG A 431 21.36 18.90 -8.78
N ARG A 432 20.08 18.61 -8.53
CA ARG A 432 19.62 17.45 -7.79
C ARG A 432 20.01 16.15 -8.50
N PHE A 433 19.79 16.03 -9.80
CA PHE A 433 20.20 14.85 -10.57
C PHE A 433 21.73 14.69 -10.65
N LYS A 434 22.47 15.79 -10.79
CA LYS A 434 23.95 15.76 -10.69
C LYS A 434 24.40 15.28 -9.30
N GLY A 435 23.65 15.60 -8.25
CA GLY A 435 23.85 15.12 -6.88
C GLY A 435 23.59 13.62 -6.70
N GLY A 436 22.91 12.95 -7.64
CA GLY A 436 22.64 11.53 -7.61
C GLY A 436 21.19 11.17 -7.26
N SER A 437 20.24 12.08 -7.41
CA SER A 437 18.81 11.77 -7.32
C SER A 437 18.43 10.74 -8.39
N VAL A 438 17.59 9.76 -8.04
CA VAL A 438 17.16 8.73 -8.97
C VAL A 438 16.05 9.26 -9.88
N LYS A 439 16.16 8.97 -11.17
CA LYS A 439 15.15 9.29 -12.19
C LYS A 439 14.17 8.12 -12.32
N PHE A 440 12.89 8.36 -12.07
CA PHE A 440 11.82 7.48 -12.52
C PHE A 440 10.72 8.36 -13.10
N ASP A 441 10.39 8.16 -14.35
CA ASP A 441 9.20 8.76 -14.96
C ASP A 441 8.06 7.77 -14.76
N SER A 442 7.01 8.19 -14.04
CA SER A 442 5.79 7.41 -13.84
C SER A 442 4.65 8.05 -14.63
N GLU A 443 3.89 7.22 -15.30
CA GLU A 443 2.59 7.58 -15.85
C GLU A 443 1.53 7.12 -14.86
N GLU A 444 0.57 7.97 -14.55
CA GLU A 444 -0.54 7.66 -13.66
C GLU A 444 -1.82 7.44 -14.47
N LEU A 445 -2.48 6.32 -14.23
CA LEU A 445 -3.76 6.00 -14.86
C LEU A 445 -4.87 6.80 -14.19
N HIS A 446 -5.59 7.60 -14.98
CA HIS A 446 -6.75 8.37 -14.59
C HIS A 446 -8.00 7.94 -15.35
N PHE A 447 -9.17 8.19 -14.78
CA PHE A 447 -10.44 7.93 -15.39
C PHE A 447 -11.27 9.22 -15.44
N ASP A 448 -11.87 9.51 -16.60
CA ASP A 448 -13.00 10.40 -16.67
C ASP A 448 -14.24 9.62 -16.25
N VAL A 449 -14.97 10.11 -15.29
CA VAL A 449 -16.19 9.48 -14.79
C VAL A 449 -17.40 10.39 -15.02
N ASP A 450 -18.57 9.79 -15.24
CA ASP A 450 -19.83 10.55 -15.32
C ASP A 450 -20.34 10.94 -13.93
N ASN A 451 -21.50 11.63 -13.88
CA ASN A 451 -22.13 12.06 -12.63
C ASN A 451 -22.55 10.90 -11.70
N THR A 452 -22.57 9.67 -12.19
CA THR A 452 -22.87 8.46 -11.41
C THR A 452 -21.59 7.74 -10.97
N GLY A 453 -20.42 8.27 -11.33
CA GLY A 453 -19.12 7.67 -11.08
C GLY A 453 -18.74 6.55 -12.05
N LYS A 454 -19.53 6.31 -13.14
CA LYS A 454 -19.20 5.32 -14.15
C LYS A 454 -18.01 5.80 -15.00
N PRO A 455 -16.99 4.96 -15.25
CA PRO A 455 -15.84 5.33 -16.08
C PRO A 455 -16.25 5.44 -17.55
N LEU A 456 -15.96 6.60 -18.16
CA LEU A 456 -16.22 6.89 -19.57
C LEU A 456 -14.98 6.70 -20.43
N ARG A 457 -13.81 7.03 -19.87
CA ARG A 457 -12.52 7.01 -20.56
C ARG A 457 -11.41 6.81 -19.54
N CYS A 458 -10.37 6.09 -19.93
CA CYS A 458 -9.09 6.05 -19.22
C CYS A 458 -7.99 6.78 -20.02
N TYR A 459 -7.09 7.44 -19.33
CA TYR A 459 -5.96 8.18 -19.93
C TYR A 459 -4.78 8.25 -18.97
N PHE A 460 -3.61 8.57 -19.54
CA PHE A 460 -2.38 8.72 -18.76
C PHE A 460 -2.06 10.18 -18.53
N LYS A 461 -1.75 10.50 -17.29
CA LYS A 461 -1.22 11.78 -16.90
C LYS A 461 0.28 11.68 -16.68
N ARG A 462 1.05 12.47 -17.43
CA ARG A 462 2.49 12.60 -17.26
C ARG A 462 2.80 13.89 -16.51
N SER A 463 3.82 13.81 -15.65
CA SER A 463 4.37 14.99 -15.00
C SER A 463 5.12 15.85 -16.05
N LYS A 464 4.59 17.06 -16.32
CA LYS A 464 5.15 18.04 -17.23
C LYS A 464 6.00 19.09 -16.48
N ASP A 465 6.59 20.05 -17.20
CA ASP A 465 7.46 21.07 -16.62
C ASP A 465 6.75 21.94 -15.57
N ALA A 466 5.46 22.23 -15.74
CA ALA A 466 4.67 22.95 -14.71
C ALA A 466 4.54 22.15 -13.40
N ASN A 467 4.42 20.82 -13.46
CA ASN A 467 4.42 19.96 -12.27
C ASN A 467 5.80 19.96 -11.59
N LYS A 468 6.86 19.85 -12.42
CA LYS A 468 8.25 19.83 -11.95
C LYS A 468 8.68 21.16 -11.33
N LEU A 469 8.12 22.30 -11.80
CA LEU A 469 8.32 23.60 -11.20
C LEU A 469 7.89 23.60 -9.73
N ILE A 470 6.66 23.19 -9.44
CA ILE A 470 6.15 23.11 -8.07
C ILE A 470 6.97 22.10 -7.26
N GLU A 471 7.20 20.89 -7.80
CA GLU A 471 7.99 19.84 -7.15
C GLU A 471 9.33 20.34 -6.63
N GLU A 472 10.11 21.04 -7.46
CA GLU A 472 11.48 21.47 -7.08
C GLU A 472 11.48 22.52 -5.96
N PHE A 473 10.52 23.45 -5.93
CA PHE A 473 10.40 24.40 -4.82
C PHE A 473 9.88 23.74 -3.54
N MET A 474 8.97 22.78 -3.65
CA MET A 474 8.52 21.98 -2.50
C MET A 474 9.66 21.13 -1.94
N LEU A 475 10.46 20.50 -2.79
CA LEU A 475 11.65 19.76 -2.40
C LEU A 475 12.69 20.67 -1.72
N LEU A 476 12.90 21.87 -2.24
CA LEU A 476 13.82 22.87 -1.66
C LEU A 476 13.36 23.27 -0.25
N ALA A 477 12.07 23.58 -0.06
CA ALA A 477 11.51 23.95 1.23
C ALA A 477 11.61 22.78 2.24
N ASN A 478 11.16 21.59 1.86
CA ASN A 478 11.20 20.39 2.69
C ASN A 478 12.62 20.05 3.18
N LYS A 479 13.59 20.10 2.27
CA LYS A 479 15.01 19.89 2.56
C LYS A 479 15.53 20.94 3.53
N THR A 480 15.26 22.22 3.25
CA THR A 480 15.76 23.36 4.06
C THR A 480 15.21 23.31 5.48
N VAL A 481 13.92 23.00 5.63
CA VAL A 481 13.30 22.79 6.94
C VAL A 481 13.98 21.65 7.70
N ALA A 482 14.17 20.49 7.07
CA ALA A 482 14.85 19.37 7.69
C ALA A 482 16.28 19.70 8.12
N GLU A 483 17.03 20.41 7.26
CA GLU A 483 18.40 20.84 7.54
C GLU A 483 18.48 21.85 8.70
N SER A 484 17.53 22.79 8.77
CA SER A 484 17.51 23.85 9.81
C SER A 484 17.43 23.29 11.24
N ILE A 485 16.78 22.13 11.41
CA ILE A 485 16.62 21.45 12.70
C ILE A 485 17.65 20.31 12.88
N GLY A 486 17.92 19.56 11.81
CA GLY A 486 18.76 18.35 11.83
C GLY A 486 20.25 18.62 11.84
N LYS A 487 20.71 19.67 11.13
CA LYS A 487 22.12 20.07 11.13
C LYS A 487 22.46 20.78 12.43
N THR A 488 23.18 20.11 13.31
CA THR A 488 23.58 20.68 14.59
C THR A 488 25.05 21.06 14.61
N VAL A 489 25.39 22.08 15.42
CA VAL A 489 26.78 22.43 15.72
C VAL A 489 27.38 21.26 16.50
N LYS A 490 28.68 20.97 16.24
CA LYS A 490 29.43 19.89 16.91
C LYS A 490 29.25 19.94 18.42
N GLY A 491 28.76 18.84 19.01
CA GLY A 491 28.50 18.71 20.46
C GLY A 491 27.05 18.99 20.90
N LYS A 492 26.17 19.47 20.04
CA LYS A 492 24.73 19.60 20.33
C LYS A 492 23.95 18.44 19.71
N LYS A 493 22.96 17.89 20.44
CA LYS A 493 22.01 16.91 19.90
C LYS A 493 20.96 17.61 19.03
N ALA A 494 20.60 17.01 17.90
CA ALA A 494 19.48 17.46 17.10
C ALA A 494 18.18 17.40 17.92
N LYS A 495 17.28 18.38 17.69
CA LYS A 495 15.94 18.34 18.27
C LYS A 495 15.09 17.30 17.51
N THR A 496 14.07 16.76 18.18
CA THR A 496 13.13 15.80 17.58
C THR A 496 12.43 16.41 16.37
N LEU A 497 12.45 15.69 15.25
CA LEU A 497 11.74 16.08 14.03
C LEU A 497 11.30 14.79 13.30
N PRO A 498 10.07 14.71 12.77
CA PRO A 498 9.69 13.69 11.80
C PRO A 498 10.47 13.88 10.49
N TYR A 499 11.28 12.90 10.12
CA TYR A 499 11.96 12.87 8.82
C TYR A 499 11.20 11.96 7.86
N ARG A 500 11.21 12.28 6.58
CA ARG A 500 10.84 11.36 5.51
C ARG A 500 12.10 10.69 5.01
N VAL A 501 12.28 9.43 5.36
CA VAL A 501 13.50 8.68 5.05
C VAL A 501 13.25 7.65 3.96
N HIS A 502 14.29 7.40 3.16
CA HIS A 502 14.29 6.35 2.15
C HIS A 502 15.64 5.65 2.17
N ASP A 503 15.64 4.38 2.54
CA ASP A 503 16.86 3.59 2.67
C ASP A 503 17.42 3.17 1.29
N ASN A 504 18.63 2.66 1.29
CA ASN A 504 19.25 2.07 0.10
C ASN A 504 18.38 0.93 -0.45
N PRO A 505 18.51 0.60 -1.75
CA PRO A 505 17.86 -0.58 -2.31
C PRO A 505 18.17 -1.85 -1.52
N ASP A 506 17.22 -2.78 -1.49
CA ASP A 506 17.43 -4.11 -0.90
C ASP A 506 18.61 -4.80 -1.61
N PRO A 507 19.66 -5.21 -0.87
CA PRO A 507 20.88 -5.75 -1.49
C PRO A 507 20.64 -6.97 -2.38
N GLN A 508 19.74 -7.88 -1.96
CA GLN A 508 19.46 -9.10 -2.71
C GLN A 508 18.66 -8.79 -3.99
N LYS A 509 17.67 -7.91 -3.89
CA LYS A 509 16.88 -7.51 -5.06
C LYS A 509 17.69 -6.67 -6.03
N PHE A 510 18.60 -5.84 -5.54
CA PHE A 510 19.50 -5.07 -6.38
C PHE A 510 20.49 -5.97 -7.12
N GLU A 511 20.97 -7.04 -6.47
CA GLU A 511 21.79 -8.07 -7.13
C GLU A 511 21.00 -8.81 -8.21
N ASN A 512 19.75 -9.16 -7.93
CA ASN A 512 18.85 -9.77 -8.92
C ASN A 512 18.65 -8.84 -10.14
N LEU A 513 18.48 -7.52 -9.92
CA LEU A 513 18.44 -6.53 -11.00
C LEU A 513 19.72 -6.53 -11.82
N ARG A 514 20.88 -6.59 -11.17
CA ARG A 514 22.20 -6.62 -11.83
C ARG A 514 22.35 -7.85 -12.71
N GLU A 515 22.02 -9.04 -12.19
CA GLU A 515 22.07 -10.30 -12.93
C GLU A 515 21.09 -10.29 -14.12
N PHE A 516 19.88 -9.76 -13.89
CA PHE A 516 18.87 -9.66 -14.94
C PHE A 516 19.28 -8.72 -16.06
N SER A 517 19.72 -7.50 -15.75
CA SER A 517 20.17 -6.51 -16.75
C SER A 517 21.37 -7.01 -17.56
N ALA A 518 22.27 -7.77 -16.93
CA ALA A 518 23.43 -8.34 -17.62
C ALA A 518 23.05 -9.32 -18.75
N LYS A 519 21.89 -9.99 -18.69
CA LYS A 519 21.39 -10.88 -19.75
C LYS A 519 21.10 -10.14 -21.06
N PHE A 520 20.73 -8.85 -20.94
CA PHE A 520 20.48 -7.97 -22.08
C PHE A 520 21.71 -7.14 -22.48
N GLY A 521 22.87 -7.39 -21.84
CA GLY A 521 24.13 -6.72 -22.14
C GLY A 521 24.37 -5.43 -21.32
N TYR A 522 23.46 -5.03 -20.46
CA TYR A 522 23.61 -3.84 -19.61
C TYR A 522 24.43 -4.15 -18.36
N LYS A 523 25.36 -3.26 -18.00
CA LYS A 523 26.28 -3.43 -16.86
C LYS A 523 25.92 -2.50 -15.71
N LEU A 524 25.22 -3.01 -14.71
CA LEU A 524 24.97 -2.30 -13.46
C LEU A 524 26.15 -2.50 -12.50
N LYS A 525 26.89 -1.41 -12.22
CA LYS A 525 28.03 -1.45 -11.29
C LYS A 525 27.52 -1.42 -9.84
N SER A 526 27.96 -2.39 -9.04
CA SER A 526 27.77 -2.34 -7.59
C SER A 526 28.74 -1.31 -6.99
N SER A 527 28.28 -0.50 -6.05
CA SER A 527 29.09 0.47 -5.32
C SER A 527 28.73 0.48 -3.85
N SER A 528 29.71 0.72 -3.01
CA SER A 528 29.53 0.84 -1.56
C SER A 528 28.99 2.21 -1.11
N THR A 529 28.92 3.19 -2.01
CA THR A 529 28.46 4.55 -1.66
C THR A 529 27.07 4.83 -2.25
N LYS A 530 26.19 5.45 -1.45
CA LYS A 530 24.80 5.80 -1.82
C LYS A 530 24.72 6.52 -3.17
N GLY A 531 25.51 7.59 -3.35
CA GLY A 531 25.49 8.38 -4.57
C GLY A 531 26.00 7.66 -5.81
N ALA A 532 26.92 6.70 -5.68
CA ALA A 532 27.42 5.92 -6.82
C ALA A 532 26.42 4.86 -7.27
N THR A 533 25.69 4.24 -6.33
CA THR A 533 24.60 3.31 -6.65
C THR A 533 23.47 4.03 -7.41
N ALA A 534 23.06 5.20 -6.96
CA ALA A 534 22.03 5.99 -7.64
C ALA A 534 22.45 6.43 -9.06
N ARG A 535 23.72 6.90 -9.22
CA ARG A 535 24.25 7.23 -10.56
C ARG A 535 24.35 6.03 -11.49
N ALA A 536 24.72 4.85 -10.95
CA ALA A 536 24.76 3.63 -11.76
C ALA A 536 23.35 3.21 -12.22
N LEU A 537 22.35 3.39 -11.35
CA LEU A 537 20.97 3.13 -11.68
C LEU A 537 20.43 4.11 -12.74
N ASN A 538 20.68 5.42 -12.57
CA ASN A 538 20.29 6.43 -13.57
C ASN A 538 20.92 6.14 -14.94
N LYS A 539 22.21 5.77 -14.95
CA LYS A 539 22.89 5.38 -16.19
C LYS A 539 22.21 4.16 -16.85
N LEU A 540 21.82 3.17 -16.06
CA LEU A 540 21.07 2.02 -16.58
C LEU A 540 19.73 2.48 -17.18
N MET A 541 18.99 3.37 -16.49
CA MET A 541 17.71 3.90 -16.99
C MET A 541 17.89 4.67 -18.29
N ASP A 542 18.93 5.51 -18.38
CA ASP A 542 19.24 6.26 -19.61
C ASP A 542 19.66 5.30 -20.77
N GLU A 543 20.38 4.19 -20.48
CA GLU A 543 20.79 3.19 -21.48
C GLU A 543 19.63 2.35 -22.02
N VAL A 544 18.60 2.07 -21.20
CA VAL A 544 17.45 1.26 -21.61
C VAL A 544 16.31 2.08 -22.22
N GLN A 545 16.38 3.39 -22.16
CA GLN A 545 15.34 4.28 -22.66
C GLN A 545 15.06 4.04 -24.16
N GLY A 546 13.78 3.84 -24.52
CA GLY A 546 13.33 3.54 -25.88
C GLY A 546 13.64 2.12 -26.37
N THR A 547 14.19 1.26 -25.51
CA THR A 547 14.42 -0.16 -25.86
C THR A 547 13.21 -1.02 -25.44
N ARG A 548 13.14 -2.23 -25.96
CA ARG A 548 12.10 -3.23 -25.61
C ARG A 548 12.14 -3.60 -24.13
N GLU A 549 13.32 -3.59 -23.53
CA GLU A 549 13.58 -4.01 -22.16
C GLU A 549 13.31 -2.90 -21.13
N GLU A 550 13.04 -1.68 -21.58
CA GLU A 550 12.89 -0.49 -20.71
C GLU A 550 11.89 -0.71 -19.58
N LYS A 551 10.62 -1.04 -19.90
CA LYS A 551 9.55 -1.22 -18.90
C LYS A 551 9.88 -2.31 -17.88
N VAL A 552 10.47 -3.41 -18.34
CA VAL A 552 10.82 -4.55 -17.47
C VAL A 552 11.95 -4.18 -16.52
N ILE A 553 13.02 -3.57 -17.02
CA ILE A 553 14.17 -3.17 -16.20
C ILE A 553 13.74 -2.10 -15.21
N GLN A 554 12.93 -1.12 -15.62
CA GLN A 554 12.35 -0.11 -14.72
C GLN A 554 11.51 -0.76 -13.61
N THR A 555 10.65 -1.73 -13.94
CA THR A 555 9.83 -2.45 -12.96
C THR A 555 10.67 -3.20 -11.94
N ILE A 556 11.70 -3.94 -12.37
CA ILE A 556 12.58 -4.68 -11.46
C ILE A 556 13.41 -3.70 -10.62
N ALA A 557 13.88 -2.60 -11.20
CA ALA A 557 14.60 -1.54 -10.51
C ALA A 557 13.73 -0.92 -9.40
N LEU A 558 12.48 -0.58 -9.71
CA LEU A 558 11.53 -0.04 -8.73
C LEU A 558 11.25 -1.05 -7.60
N ARG A 559 11.07 -2.34 -7.92
CA ARG A 559 10.88 -3.41 -6.93
C ARG A 559 12.09 -3.66 -6.04
N SER A 560 13.29 -3.25 -6.46
CA SER A 560 14.50 -3.32 -5.63
C SER A 560 14.60 -2.20 -4.61
N MET A 561 13.85 -1.10 -4.79
CA MET A 561 13.83 0.02 -3.86
C MET A 561 13.11 -0.30 -2.56
N MET A 562 13.61 0.25 -1.47
CA MET A 562 12.89 0.26 -0.21
C MET A 562 11.74 1.27 -0.26
N LYS A 563 10.76 1.13 0.63
CA LYS A 563 9.69 2.13 0.76
C LYS A 563 10.17 3.28 1.64
N ALA A 564 9.81 4.50 1.26
CA ALA A 564 10.01 5.65 2.13
C ALA A 564 9.04 5.58 3.31
N LYS A 565 9.47 6.07 4.49
CA LYS A 565 8.67 6.09 5.72
C LYS A 565 8.96 7.33 6.55
N TYR A 566 8.09 7.63 7.50
CA TYR A 566 8.33 8.63 8.51
C TYR A 566 9.02 8.01 9.73
N THR A 567 9.96 8.73 10.31
CA THR A 567 10.65 8.35 11.56
C THR A 567 11.39 9.55 12.13
N THR A 568 11.62 9.55 13.43
CA THR A 568 12.48 10.55 14.10
C THR A 568 13.97 10.25 13.94
N HIS A 569 14.32 9.12 13.32
CA HIS A 569 15.71 8.69 13.07
C HIS A 569 16.12 9.03 11.64
N ASN A 570 16.92 10.07 11.46
CA ASN A 570 17.37 10.46 10.14
C ASN A 570 18.41 9.49 9.57
N ILE A 571 18.11 8.88 8.44
CA ILE A 571 19.04 8.06 7.64
C ILE A 571 19.26 8.65 6.23
N GLY A 572 18.66 9.81 5.96
CA GLY A 572 18.63 10.45 4.64
C GLY A 572 17.57 9.85 3.70
N HIS A 573 17.52 10.37 2.49
CA HIS A 573 16.56 9.95 1.46
C HIS A 573 17.30 9.52 0.18
N PHE A 574 17.47 8.21 -0.01
CA PHE A 574 18.23 7.65 -1.14
C PHE A 574 17.75 8.15 -2.49
N GLY A 575 16.43 8.05 -2.78
CA GLY A 575 15.87 8.41 -4.08
C GLY A 575 16.07 9.89 -4.45
N LEU A 576 16.09 10.80 -3.46
CA LEU A 576 16.29 12.24 -3.65
C LEU A 576 17.76 12.67 -3.50
N ALA A 577 18.63 11.79 -3.05
CA ALA A 577 20.02 12.08 -2.69
C ALA A 577 20.15 13.23 -1.65
N PHE A 578 19.24 13.27 -0.67
CA PHE A 578 19.25 14.23 0.42
C PHE A 578 19.70 13.60 1.73
N ASP A 579 20.60 14.27 2.45
CA ASP A 579 21.02 13.84 3.78
C ASP A 579 19.96 14.15 4.85
N TYR A 580 19.15 15.18 4.64
CA TYR A 580 18.05 15.61 5.49
C TYR A 580 16.84 15.87 4.63
N TYR A 581 15.71 15.26 4.98
CA TYR A 581 14.45 15.48 4.28
C TYR A 581 13.27 15.26 5.22
N THR A 582 12.29 16.14 5.16
CA THR A 582 11.02 16.03 5.87
C THR A 582 9.90 16.44 4.94
N HIS A 583 8.67 16.23 5.34
CA HIS A 583 7.51 16.83 4.71
C HIS A 583 7.05 18.03 5.53
N PHE A 584 6.87 19.17 4.86
CA PHE A 584 6.44 20.45 5.43
C PHE A 584 5.35 21.11 4.58
N THR A 585 5.25 20.72 3.30
CA THR A 585 4.57 21.47 2.25
C THR A 585 3.11 21.08 2.01
N SER A 586 2.52 20.15 2.78
CA SER A 586 1.13 19.76 2.57
C SER A 586 0.40 19.40 3.88
N PRO A 587 0.25 20.35 4.82
CA PRO A 587 -0.37 20.10 6.13
C PRO A 587 -1.90 19.90 6.10
N ILE A 588 -2.58 20.32 5.03
CA ILE A 588 -4.03 20.08 4.86
C ILE A 588 -4.30 18.60 4.69
N ARG A 589 -3.42 17.88 4.00
CA ARG A 589 -3.62 16.48 3.62
C ARG A 589 -2.65 15.48 4.23
N ARG A 590 -1.63 15.91 4.99
CA ARG A 590 -0.66 15.04 5.67
C ARG A 590 -0.40 15.50 7.09
N TYR A 591 -0.66 14.64 8.05
CA TYR A 591 -0.44 14.95 9.47
C TYR A 591 1.04 15.17 9.85
N PRO A 592 2.04 14.44 9.27
CA PRO A 592 3.45 14.72 9.52
C PRO A 592 3.86 16.16 9.25
N ASP A 593 3.30 16.81 8.21
CA ASP A 593 3.57 18.22 7.89
C ASP A 593 3.05 19.15 9.02
N THR A 594 1.86 18.88 9.54
CA THR A 594 1.30 19.60 10.70
C THR A 594 2.17 19.43 11.94
N MET A 595 2.69 18.21 12.20
CA MET A 595 3.64 17.97 13.29
C MET A 595 4.92 18.81 13.10
N VAL A 596 5.45 18.85 11.90
CA VAL A 596 6.67 19.63 11.57
C VAL A 596 6.42 21.12 11.77
N HIS A 597 5.31 21.68 11.33
CA HIS A 597 4.93 23.08 11.57
C HIS A 597 4.94 23.44 13.06
N ARG A 598 4.29 22.63 13.89
CA ARG A 598 4.24 22.81 15.34
C ARG A 598 5.62 22.75 16.00
N LEU A 599 6.45 21.79 15.58
CA LEU A 599 7.80 21.63 16.12
C LEU A 599 8.71 22.80 15.74
N ILE A 600 8.64 23.29 14.49
CA ILE A 600 9.40 24.47 14.07
C ILE A 600 9.01 25.67 14.92
N THR A 601 7.73 25.99 15.02
CA THR A 601 7.20 27.09 15.84
C THR A 601 7.64 26.98 17.29
N ARG A 602 7.55 25.77 17.89
CA ARG A 602 8.04 25.50 19.24
C ARG A 602 9.52 25.80 19.39
N TYR A 603 10.34 25.42 18.40
CA TYR A 603 11.79 25.54 18.49
C TYR A 603 12.26 26.96 18.20
N GLN A 604 11.60 27.70 17.33
CA GLN A 604 11.84 29.13 17.10
C GLN A 604 11.53 29.95 18.37
N ASN A 605 10.50 29.58 19.11
CA ASN A 605 10.15 30.21 20.40
C ASN A 605 11.02 29.71 21.58
N GLY A 606 12.17 29.06 21.32
CA GLY A 606 13.11 28.62 22.36
C GLY A 606 12.70 27.34 23.11
N GLY A 607 11.63 26.65 22.66
CA GLY A 607 11.14 25.41 23.29
C GLY A 607 12.16 24.27 23.29
N ARG A 608 12.05 23.41 24.31
CA ARG A 608 12.88 22.19 24.43
C ARG A 608 12.48 21.17 23.37
N SER A 609 13.41 20.24 23.06
CA SER A 609 13.13 19.10 22.18
C SER A 609 11.87 18.36 22.65
N ALA A 610 11.01 18.00 21.71
CA ALA A 610 9.82 17.21 21.99
C ALA A 610 10.17 15.76 22.37
N ASN A 611 9.19 15.04 22.96
CA ASN A 611 9.37 13.63 23.33
C ASN A 611 9.55 12.80 22.04
N LYS A 612 10.71 12.17 21.91
CA LYS A 612 11.10 11.45 20.70
C LYS A 612 10.25 10.20 20.50
N ASP A 613 9.99 9.45 21.57
CA ASP A 613 9.27 8.17 21.48
C ASP A 613 7.82 8.40 21.06
N HIS A 614 7.16 9.42 21.62
CA HIS A 614 5.81 9.83 21.20
C HIS A 614 5.75 10.20 19.71
N TYR A 615 6.72 10.99 19.22
CA TYR A 615 6.75 11.36 17.80
C TYR A 615 7.16 10.18 16.91
N GLU A 616 7.90 9.19 17.41
CA GLU A 616 8.18 7.96 16.67
C GLU A 616 6.90 7.13 16.47
N GLU A 617 6.10 6.93 17.53
CA GLU A 617 4.79 6.27 17.45
C GLU A 617 3.86 6.95 16.42
N LEU A 618 3.83 8.29 16.41
CA LEU A 618 3.06 9.05 15.42
C LEU A 618 3.60 8.86 13.99
N CYS A 619 4.92 8.82 13.82
CA CYS A 619 5.54 8.57 12.51
C CYS A 619 5.22 7.16 11.98
N GLU A 620 5.26 6.15 12.84
CA GLU A 620 4.89 4.77 12.48
C GLU A 620 3.41 4.72 12.06
N HIS A 621 2.53 5.29 12.87
CA HIS A 621 1.10 5.38 12.52
C HIS A 621 0.87 6.08 11.18
N CYS A 622 1.51 7.23 10.93
CA CYS A 622 1.38 7.96 9.67
C CYS A 622 1.89 7.13 8.47
N SER A 623 2.97 6.37 8.65
CA SER A 623 3.51 5.50 7.59
C SER A 623 2.57 4.33 7.28
N ASP A 624 1.96 3.75 8.29
CA ASP A 624 0.98 2.67 8.14
C ASP A 624 -0.29 3.17 7.44
N MET A 625 -0.80 4.34 7.86
CA MET A 625 -2.00 4.93 7.26
C MET A 625 -1.77 5.37 5.80
N GLU A 626 -0.58 5.88 5.47
CA GLU A 626 -0.20 6.16 4.08
C GLU A 626 -0.25 4.88 3.22
N LEU A 627 0.28 3.76 3.72
CA LEU A 627 0.22 2.49 3.00
C LEU A 627 -1.22 1.99 2.84
N VAL A 628 -2.04 2.15 3.86
CA VAL A 628 -3.47 1.78 3.84
C VAL A 628 -4.21 2.63 2.81
N ALA A 629 -3.99 3.96 2.79
CA ALA A 629 -4.58 4.89 1.83
C ALA A 629 -4.18 4.54 0.39
N GLN A 630 -2.89 4.30 0.11
CA GLN A 630 -2.40 3.87 -1.20
C GLN A 630 -3.02 2.56 -1.67
N ASN A 631 -3.24 1.60 -0.76
CA ASN A 631 -3.88 0.35 -1.13
C ASN A 631 -5.37 0.54 -1.47
N ALA A 632 -6.08 1.41 -0.74
CA ALA A 632 -7.47 1.76 -1.05
C ALA A 632 -7.59 2.48 -2.41
N GLU A 633 -6.69 3.42 -2.71
CA GLU A 633 -6.57 4.08 -4.02
C GLU A 633 -6.37 3.07 -5.14
N ARG A 634 -5.39 2.17 -5.02
CA ARG A 634 -5.13 1.11 -6.01
C ARG A 634 -6.33 0.19 -6.23
N ASP A 635 -7.04 -0.12 -5.15
CA ASP A 635 -8.25 -0.95 -5.23
C ASP A 635 -9.40 -0.22 -5.91
N SER A 636 -9.52 1.11 -5.75
CA SER A 636 -10.50 1.92 -6.47
C SER A 636 -10.17 2.00 -7.96
N ILE A 637 -8.89 2.18 -8.32
CA ILE A 637 -8.40 2.13 -9.70
C ILE A 637 -8.71 0.76 -10.33
N LYS A 638 -8.40 -0.33 -9.63
CA LYS A 638 -8.72 -1.70 -10.10
C LYS A 638 -10.21 -1.91 -10.29
N TYR A 639 -11.03 -1.42 -9.38
CA TYR A 639 -12.48 -1.52 -9.50
C TYR A 639 -12.96 -0.82 -10.78
N LYS A 640 -12.52 0.43 -11.00
CA LYS A 640 -12.87 1.22 -12.19
C LYS A 640 -12.32 0.62 -13.50
N MET A 641 -11.12 0.06 -13.44
CA MET A 641 -10.54 -0.67 -14.57
C MET A 641 -11.39 -1.88 -14.97
N VAL A 642 -11.83 -2.68 -14.00
CA VAL A 642 -12.68 -3.85 -14.26
C VAL A 642 -14.07 -3.43 -14.72
N GLU A 643 -14.62 -2.33 -14.18
CA GLU A 643 -15.89 -1.76 -14.61
C GLU A 643 -15.81 -1.28 -16.07
N PHE A 644 -14.77 -0.53 -16.42
CA PHE A 644 -14.52 -0.05 -17.80
C PHE A 644 -14.37 -1.21 -18.77
N MET A 645 -13.49 -2.15 -18.49
CA MET A 645 -13.24 -3.31 -19.36
C MET A 645 -14.40 -4.31 -19.41
N GLY A 646 -15.35 -4.21 -18.48
CA GLY A 646 -16.59 -5.00 -18.50
C GLY A 646 -17.48 -4.70 -19.71
N GLU A 647 -17.37 -3.51 -20.30
CA GLU A 647 -18.08 -3.13 -21.53
C GLU A 647 -17.33 -3.58 -22.81
N HIS A 648 -16.07 -3.99 -22.69
CA HIS A 648 -15.19 -4.40 -23.78
C HIS A 648 -14.95 -5.92 -23.83
N ILE A 649 -15.85 -6.72 -23.23
CA ILE A 649 -15.71 -8.19 -23.23
C ILE A 649 -15.85 -8.70 -24.69
N GLY A 650 -14.87 -9.50 -25.10
CA GLY A 650 -14.78 -10.06 -26.44
C GLY A 650 -13.91 -9.26 -27.41
N GLU A 651 -13.48 -8.07 -27.07
CA GLU A 651 -12.55 -7.26 -27.85
C GLU A 651 -11.12 -7.74 -27.69
N CYS A 652 -10.31 -7.51 -28.73
CA CYS A 652 -8.91 -7.91 -28.81
C CYS A 652 -8.00 -6.71 -28.77
N TYR A 653 -6.91 -6.80 -27.99
CA TYR A 653 -5.95 -5.72 -27.79
C TYR A 653 -4.52 -6.22 -27.94
N ASP A 654 -3.65 -5.32 -28.37
CA ASP A 654 -2.21 -5.52 -28.27
C ASP A 654 -1.80 -5.20 -26.81
N ALA A 655 -0.95 -6.05 -26.25
CA ALA A 655 -0.56 -6.02 -24.85
C ALA A 655 0.88 -6.51 -24.68
N HIS A 656 1.43 -6.29 -23.50
CA HIS A 656 2.72 -6.87 -23.13
C HIS A 656 2.60 -7.61 -21.79
N ILE A 657 3.50 -8.56 -21.56
CA ILE A 657 3.55 -9.34 -20.32
C ILE A 657 4.09 -8.45 -19.21
N SER A 658 3.24 -8.08 -18.25
CA SER A 658 3.56 -7.26 -17.07
C SER A 658 4.01 -8.08 -15.85
N GLY A 659 3.63 -9.37 -15.81
CA GLY A 659 3.95 -10.26 -14.70
C GLY A 659 3.80 -11.73 -15.04
N ILE A 660 4.59 -12.57 -14.39
CA ILE A 660 4.52 -14.03 -14.54
C ILE A 660 4.50 -14.68 -13.17
N GLN A 661 3.58 -15.63 -12.99
CA GLN A 661 3.42 -16.41 -11.77
C GLN A 661 3.19 -17.89 -12.11
N SER A 662 3.34 -18.78 -11.14
CA SER A 662 3.14 -20.21 -11.34
C SER A 662 1.70 -20.60 -11.79
N PHE A 663 0.73 -19.69 -11.67
CA PHE A 663 -0.68 -19.93 -12.01
C PHE A 663 -1.14 -19.19 -13.27
N GLY A 664 -0.31 -18.31 -13.87
CA GLY A 664 -0.68 -17.58 -15.08
C GLY A 664 0.24 -16.41 -15.43
N ILE A 665 -0.09 -15.76 -16.52
CA ILE A 665 0.57 -14.56 -17.07
C ILE A 665 -0.32 -13.34 -16.77
N TYR A 666 0.26 -12.27 -16.28
CA TYR A 666 -0.37 -10.96 -16.26
C TYR A 666 0.01 -10.21 -17.53
N ALA A 667 -0.97 -9.66 -18.19
CA ALA A 667 -0.81 -8.87 -19.41
C ALA A 667 -1.40 -7.48 -19.20
N GLU A 668 -0.68 -6.47 -19.65
CA GLU A 668 -1.08 -5.07 -19.61
C GLU A 668 -1.34 -4.62 -21.06
N ILE A 669 -2.55 -4.10 -21.32
CA ILE A 669 -2.95 -3.58 -22.62
C ILE A 669 -2.15 -2.31 -22.93
N ASP A 670 -1.58 -2.20 -24.13
CA ASP A 670 -0.70 -1.07 -24.49
C ASP A 670 -1.47 0.27 -24.61
N GLU A 671 -2.74 0.22 -24.99
CA GLU A 671 -3.58 1.41 -25.23
C GLU A 671 -4.06 2.06 -23.93
N ASN A 672 -4.43 1.26 -22.94
CA ASN A 672 -5.13 1.75 -21.74
C ASN A 672 -4.53 1.22 -20.42
N HIS A 673 -3.44 0.44 -20.48
CA HIS A 673 -2.72 -0.17 -19.37
C HIS A 673 -3.59 -0.97 -18.38
N CYS A 674 -4.78 -1.39 -18.84
CA CYS A 674 -5.58 -2.30 -18.06
C CYS A 674 -4.88 -3.66 -17.94
N GLU A 675 -4.60 -4.07 -16.72
CA GLU A 675 -3.93 -5.34 -16.44
C GLU A 675 -4.96 -6.44 -16.17
N GLY A 676 -4.80 -7.58 -16.83
CA GLY A 676 -5.58 -8.78 -16.61
C GLY A 676 -4.71 -10.04 -16.58
N MET A 677 -5.31 -11.14 -16.15
CA MET A 677 -4.60 -12.42 -16.01
C MET A 677 -5.04 -13.40 -17.08
N ILE A 678 -4.06 -14.04 -17.71
CA ILE A 678 -4.24 -15.24 -18.55
C ILE A 678 -3.90 -16.43 -17.66
N PRO A 679 -4.89 -17.24 -17.23
CA PRO A 679 -4.63 -18.41 -16.41
C PRO A 679 -3.75 -19.44 -17.13
N MET A 680 -2.87 -20.12 -16.40
CA MET A 680 -2.02 -21.17 -16.95
C MET A 680 -2.80 -22.27 -17.71
N ARG A 681 -4.01 -22.58 -17.25
CA ARG A 681 -4.91 -23.57 -17.87
C ARG A 681 -5.45 -23.16 -19.25
N ASP A 682 -5.39 -21.85 -19.55
CA ASP A 682 -5.88 -21.28 -20.82
C ASP A 682 -4.75 -21.11 -21.85
N LEU A 683 -3.50 -21.51 -21.50
CA LEU A 683 -2.37 -21.69 -22.40
C LEU A 683 -2.41 -23.12 -22.97
N ASP A 684 -3.20 -23.30 -24.03
CA ASP A 684 -3.55 -24.62 -24.60
C ASP A 684 -2.44 -25.23 -25.48
N ASP A 685 -1.41 -24.48 -25.83
CA ASP A 685 -0.43 -24.87 -26.84
C ASP A 685 0.70 -25.76 -26.29
N ASP A 686 0.98 -25.70 -25.00
CA ASP A 686 1.98 -26.53 -24.31
C ASP A 686 1.72 -26.66 -22.81
N TYR A 687 2.51 -27.47 -22.11
CA TYR A 687 2.62 -27.48 -20.64
C TYR A 687 3.78 -26.59 -20.23
N TYR A 688 3.54 -25.60 -19.37
CA TYR A 688 4.54 -24.62 -18.98
C TYR A 688 5.05 -24.85 -17.56
N ASP A 689 6.36 -24.74 -17.39
CA ASP A 689 7.03 -24.68 -16.09
C ASP A 689 7.41 -23.22 -15.79
N PHE A 690 7.16 -22.79 -14.54
CA PHE A 690 7.53 -21.46 -14.08
C PHE A 690 8.98 -21.45 -13.60
N ASP A 691 9.81 -20.62 -14.23
CA ASP A 691 11.17 -20.30 -13.81
C ASP A 691 11.16 -18.98 -13.02
N GLU A 692 11.12 -19.08 -11.69
CA GLU A 692 11.09 -17.92 -10.79
C GLU A 692 12.35 -17.05 -10.92
N LYS A 693 13.51 -17.64 -11.18
CA LYS A 693 14.78 -16.94 -11.30
C LYS A 693 14.87 -16.07 -12.57
N ASN A 694 14.24 -16.52 -13.63
CA ASN A 694 14.26 -15.84 -14.92
C ASN A 694 12.96 -15.08 -15.24
N TYR A 695 11.97 -15.12 -14.33
CA TYR A 695 10.64 -14.52 -14.52
C TYR A 695 10.02 -14.93 -15.87
N CYS A 696 10.03 -16.24 -16.17
CA CYS A 696 9.51 -16.75 -17.44
C CYS A 696 8.73 -18.06 -17.27
N LEU A 697 7.88 -18.36 -18.27
CA LEU A 697 7.28 -19.69 -18.45
C LEU A 697 7.97 -20.39 -19.60
N VAL A 698 8.42 -21.63 -19.38
CA VAL A 698 9.10 -22.44 -20.38
C VAL A 698 8.23 -23.63 -20.77
N GLY A 699 7.86 -23.72 -22.03
CA GLY A 699 7.09 -24.83 -22.58
C GLY A 699 7.89 -26.13 -22.62
N ARG A 700 7.31 -27.24 -22.18
CA ARG A 700 7.97 -28.54 -22.07
C ARG A 700 8.20 -29.22 -23.42
N ARG A 701 7.29 -29.02 -24.40
CA ARG A 701 7.31 -29.73 -25.69
C ARG A 701 7.83 -28.84 -26.82
N ARG A 702 7.28 -27.60 -26.92
CA ARG A 702 7.60 -26.66 -27.99
C ARG A 702 8.77 -25.74 -27.64
N HIS A 703 9.19 -25.74 -26.36
CA HIS A 703 10.22 -24.84 -25.83
C HIS A 703 9.90 -23.35 -26.07
N HIS A 704 8.61 -23.02 -26.25
CA HIS A 704 8.19 -21.62 -26.30
C HIS A 704 8.39 -21.00 -24.92
N VAL A 705 8.90 -19.77 -24.90
CA VAL A 705 9.20 -19.07 -23.66
C VAL A 705 8.40 -17.78 -23.65
N TYR A 706 7.59 -17.59 -22.61
CA TYR A 706 6.97 -16.29 -22.30
C TYR A 706 7.84 -15.57 -21.28
N GLN A 707 8.26 -14.36 -21.58
CA GLN A 707 9.09 -13.52 -20.71
C GLN A 707 8.40 -12.19 -20.39
N LEU A 708 8.81 -11.56 -19.29
CA LEU A 708 8.38 -10.20 -18.99
C LEU A 708 8.71 -9.25 -20.15
N GLY A 709 7.76 -8.39 -20.52
CA GLY A 709 7.89 -7.44 -21.61
C GLY A 709 7.63 -8.02 -23.01
N ASP A 710 7.38 -9.32 -23.15
CA ASP A 710 7.02 -9.88 -24.46
C ASP A 710 5.68 -9.31 -24.94
N PRO A 711 5.60 -8.88 -26.23
CA PRO A 711 4.34 -8.48 -26.83
C PRO A 711 3.45 -9.69 -26.99
N ILE A 712 2.19 -9.54 -26.65
CA ILE A 712 1.15 -10.57 -26.83
C ILE A 712 -0.13 -9.92 -27.30
N ARG A 713 -0.93 -10.68 -28.03
CA ARG A 713 -2.28 -10.26 -28.40
C ARG A 713 -3.28 -10.99 -27.51
N ILE A 714 -4.14 -10.21 -26.86
CA ILE A 714 -5.08 -10.75 -25.86
C ILE A 714 -6.52 -10.45 -26.29
N LYS A 715 -7.43 -11.24 -25.74
CA LYS A 715 -8.86 -11.03 -25.80
C LYS A 715 -9.43 -10.92 -24.40
N VAL A 716 -10.29 -9.93 -24.18
CA VAL A 716 -10.97 -9.76 -22.88
C VAL A 716 -12.01 -10.87 -22.72
N ALA A 717 -11.77 -11.79 -21.78
CA ALA A 717 -12.61 -12.96 -21.59
C ALA A 717 -13.69 -12.74 -20.53
N LYS A 718 -13.34 -12.06 -19.43
CA LYS A 718 -14.25 -11.87 -18.29
C LYS A 718 -13.83 -10.69 -17.44
N ALA A 719 -14.81 -9.93 -16.98
CA ALA A 719 -14.66 -8.91 -15.94
C ALA A 719 -15.44 -9.34 -14.69
N ASN A 720 -14.79 -9.34 -13.54
CA ASN A 720 -15.41 -9.69 -12.27
C ASN A 720 -15.25 -8.54 -11.27
N LEU A 721 -16.26 -7.70 -11.16
CA LEU A 721 -16.29 -6.55 -10.28
C LEU A 721 -16.17 -6.93 -8.80
N GLU A 722 -16.80 -8.03 -8.38
CA GLU A 722 -16.73 -8.47 -6.98
C GLU A 722 -15.32 -8.84 -6.54
N ARG A 723 -14.52 -9.43 -7.45
CA ARG A 723 -13.13 -9.82 -7.20
C ARG A 723 -12.12 -8.80 -7.68
N LYS A 724 -12.58 -7.73 -8.33
CA LYS A 724 -11.72 -6.72 -8.99
C LYS A 724 -10.69 -7.40 -9.91
N GLN A 725 -11.14 -8.32 -10.77
CA GLN A 725 -10.30 -9.16 -11.62
C GLN A 725 -10.75 -9.12 -13.07
N LEU A 726 -9.76 -9.01 -13.98
CA LEU A 726 -9.91 -9.19 -15.41
C LEU A 726 -9.24 -10.49 -15.81
N ASP A 727 -9.98 -11.35 -16.49
CA ASP A 727 -9.44 -12.54 -17.11
C ASP A 727 -9.29 -12.31 -18.62
N PHE A 728 -8.11 -12.56 -19.13
CA PHE A 728 -7.79 -12.51 -20.56
C PHE A 728 -7.56 -13.91 -21.11
N THR A 729 -7.63 -14.04 -22.40
CA THR A 729 -7.17 -15.22 -23.17
C THR A 729 -6.24 -14.74 -24.26
N LEU A 730 -5.36 -15.62 -24.75
CA LEU A 730 -4.58 -15.32 -25.95
C LEU A 730 -5.54 -15.20 -27.16
N ASP A 731 -5.33 -14.19 -28.00
CA ASP A 731 -6.05 -14.05 -29.25
C ASP A 731 -5.37 -14.93 -30.32
N ASP A 732 -5.85 -16.18 -30.39
CA ASP A 732 -5.44 -17.16 -31.40
C ASP A 732 -6.48 -17.30 -32.53
N GLY A 733 -7.42 -16.35 -32.62
CA GLY A 733 -8.53 -16.35 -33.58
C GLY A 733 -9.65 -17.33 -33.23
N ARG A 734 -9.62 -17.97 -32.06
CA ARG A 734 -10.71 -18.87 -31.60
C ARG A 734 -11.77 -18.09 -30.82
N PRO A 735 -13.06 -18.45 -30.92
CA PRO A 735 -14.10 -17.83 -30.11
C PRO A 735 -13.90 -18.17 -28.63
N VAL A 736 -14.11 -17.19 -27.74
CA VAL A 736 -14.07 -17.40 -26.28
C VAL A 736 -15.09 -18.49 -25.91
N LYS A 737 -14.63 -19.50 -25.18
CA LYS A 737 -15.53 -20.50 -24.55
C LYS A 737 -16.32 -19.77 -23.46
N THR A 738 -17.53 -19.32 -23.79
CA THR A 738 -18.45 -18.78 -22.80
C THR A 738 -18.71 -19.84 -21.72
N PRO A 739 -18.55 -19.53 -20.43
CA PRO A 739 -18.90 -20.45 -19.38
C PRO A 739 -20.37 -20.83 -19.53
N GLN A 740 -20.66 -22.12 -19.78
CA GLN A 740 -22.03 -22.58 -19.77
C GLN A 740 -22.61 -22.27 -18.40
N GLN A 741 -23.65 -21.44 -18.38
CA GLN A 741 -24.43 -21.24 -17.16
C GLN A 741 -24.85 -22.61 -16.64
N PRO A 742 -24.75 -22.88 -15.33
CA PRO A 742 -25.22 -24.15 -14.80
C PRO A 742 -26.67 -24.30 -15.20
N VAL A 743 -26.93 -25.32 -16.01
CA VAL A 743 -28.29 -25.71 -16.42
C VAL A 743 -29.08 -25.87 -15.15
N LYS A 744 -30.06 -25.00 -14.91
CA LYS A 744 -31.03 -25.18 -13.83
C LYS A 744 -31.66 -26.54 -14.02
N GLU A 745 -31.33 -27.52 -13.18
CA GLU A 745 -32.02 -28.79 -13.19
C GLU A 745 -33.51 -28.53 -12.97
N GLN A 746 -34.28 -28.79 -14.02
CA GLN A 746 -35.73 -28.81 -13.90
C GLN A 746 -36.12 -29.93 -12.90
N PRO A 747 -37.05 -29.69 -12.00
CA PRO A 747 -37.48 -30.72 -11.04
C PRO A 747 -37.99 -31.96 -11.78
N LYS A 748 -37.29 -33.05 -11.66
CA LYS A 748 -37.72 -34.36 -12.18
C LYS A 748 -39.08 -34.72 -11.58
N ASP A 749 -40.08 -34.77 -12.45
CA ASP A 749 -41.46 -35.15 -12.16
C ASP A 749 -41.55 -36.48 -11.36
N LYS A 750 -42.06 -36.40 -10.14
CA LYS A 750 -42.31 -37.54 -9.24
C LYS A 750 -43.44 -38.46 -9.69
N LYS A 751 -43.80 -38.53 -10.97
CA LYS A 751 -44.96 -39.30 -11.51
C LYS A 751 -44.62 -40.67 -12.11
N LYS A 752 -43.47 -41.30 -11.84
CA LYS A 752 -43.15 -42.61 -12.41
C LYS A 752 -42.87 -43.72 -11.36
N LYS A 753 -43.24 -43.55 -10.08
CA LYS A 753 -43.06 -44.62 -9.06
C LYS A 753 -44.34 -45.28 -8.55
N GLU A 754 -45.52 -44.90 -9.03
CA GLU A 754 -46.78 -45.52 -8.59
C GLU A 754 -47.34 -46.61 -9.56
N ARG A 755 -46.71 -46.89 -10.70
CA ARG A 755 -47.19 -47.93 -11.65
C ARG A 755 -46.48 -49.29 -11.59
N ARG A 756 -45.67 -49.55 -10.56
CA ARG A 756 -44.99 -50.86 -10.36
C ARG A 756 -45.38 -51.59 -9.07
N ARG A 757 -46.48 -51.20 -8.42
CA ARG A 757 -47.03 -51.93 -7.26
C ARG A 757 -48.45 -52.47 -7.50
N ARG A 758 -48.89 -52.54 -8.74
CA ARG A 758 -50.09 -53.31 -9.13
C ARG A 758 -49.78 -54.05 -10.44
N LYS A 759 -49.05 -55.15 -10.28
CA LYS A 759 -49.10 -56.38 -11.08
C LYS A 759 -48.32 -57.41 -10.31
#